data_86ef2969555cdfdaff0a8b77b66a389a
#
_entry.id   86ef2969555cdfdaff0a8b77b66a389a
#
_cell.length_a   1.000
_cell.length_b   1.000
_cell.length_c   1.000
_cell.angle_alpha   90.00
_cell.angle_beta   90.00
_cell.angle_gamma   90.00
#
_symmetry.space_group_name_H-M   'P 1'
#
loop_
_entity.id
_entity.type
_entity.pdbx_description
1 polymer ?
#
loop_
_entity_poly.entity_id
_entity_poly.type
_entity_poly.pdbx_seq_one_letter_code
_entity_poly.pdbx_strand_id
1 'polypeptide(L)'
;MNKTIAATAILFALGLSACSQAPKTVNVPVPSSAELATPASLTQAQLQQFGDTLGVSYRVLTNRPDNNCDKAAAEGRCFVAEIDFAPGVDLKGHDWAIYFSQMRPVQSVEGKEFSITHVKGDLYRITPTEAFSGFNKGVKKTLRFRGELWQLSETDAMPNYYIVAGDLSPVVIASTQVKQDPETGMEVRHYVEAYTDMVKQYRRTDADKLVPATASQLFSNNQNVSEDASLAVNTIIPTPQKVAIHSHDKAVSLTSGITLDVASVLSPSAGNQSFKTEQVAAALERLARLGVKESEQGLVVKLSWRQGAESSYLLDIKPDGIKIAAGDAAGFSYALSSLASLIDVQELRVNAMTIEDSPRYPFRGMHIDVARNFHSKAMIFALIDQMAAYKLNKLHLHMADDEGWRLEIDGLPELTDIGSKRCHDLEETTCLLPQLGSGPVAESSVNGFYSKQDYIDIVKYADARQIQVIPSMDMPGHSRAAIKSMEARYRKLLAQGKPTEAKTYLLSDAADTTVYSSVQYYNDNTLNVCMESTYQFVDKVIDEIAKLHQAAGQPLTRYHIGADETAGAWKQSPECLSFVANNDKGVKSIEDLGAYFIERISNQLAEKGIEAAGWSDGMSHVRPSYMPAKVQSNIWDVIAYKGYEHANQQVNNGWDVVLSNPEVLYFDFPYEADPKEHGYYWASRATNAHKVFSFMPDNLVANAEQWTDLQNLPFEADDRARTDEKGKKSGPREQGKNFAGLQGQLWSETIRSNDTVEYMIFPRLLMLAERAWHQAEWEVPYQYQGALYNQSTGHFTAAMRDAQAQSWLQMANTLGHKEFIKLDKAGIDYRVPTVGAEIRDGKLFANVAYPGLKIEWRQASGQWQSYQAGQAVTAPVEIRAIAADGIRKGRSLIVN
;
A
#
# COMPACT_ATOMS: atom_id res chain seq x y z
N MET A 1 -29.75 17.22 -35.11
CA MET A 1 -31.13 17.78 -35.04
C MET A 1 -31.25 18.53 -33.74
N ASN A 2 -31.37 19.85 -33.85
CA ASN A 2 -31.49 20.81 -32.73
C ASN A 2 -32.76 20.59 -31.94
N LYS A 3 -32.69 20.75 -30.61
CA LYS A 3 -33.77 21.39 -29.83
C LYS A 3 -33.19 22.11 -28.63
N THR A 4 -33.17 23.42 -28.80
CA THR A 4 -33.07 24.47 -27.79
C THR A 4 -34.32 24.48 -26.92
N ILE A 5 -34.18 24.61 -25.58
CA ILE A 5 -35.25 25.10 -24.73
C ILE A 5 -34.70 26.23 -23.85
N ALA A 6 -35.42 27.33 -23.92
CA ALA A 6 -35.11 28.62 -23.37
C ALA A 6 -35.36 28.73 -21.86
N ALA A 7 -34.55 29.57 -21.22
CA ALA A 7 -34.75 30.09 -19.89
C ALA A 7 -35.89 31.09 -19.82
N THR A 8 -36.67 31.04 -18.74
CA THR A 8 -37.59 32.14 -18.37
C THR A 8 -37.25 32.59 -16.95
N ALA A 9 -36.64 33.77 -16.87
CA ALA A 9 -36.45 34.50 -15.63
C ALA A 9 -37.71 35.27 -15.31
N ILE A 10 -38.15 35.29 -14.08
CA ILE A 10 -39.12 36.23 -13.56
C ILE A 10 -38.51 36.96 -12.38
N LEU A 11 -38.24 38.27 -12.64
CA LEU A 11 -37.98 39.29 -11.64
C LEU A 11 -39.31 39.72 -10.96
N PHE A 12 -39.27 39.90 -9.66
CA PHE A 12 -40.19 40.81 -8.98
C PHE A 12 -39.37 41.70 -8.03
N ALA A 13 -39.51 42.98 -8.26
CA ALA A 13 -38.89 44.04 -7.47
C ALA A 13 -39.95 44.89 -6.72
N LEU A 14 -39.55 45.32 -5.54
CA LEU A 14 -39.91 46.54 -4.85
C LEU A 14 -41.34 46.81 -4.31
N GLY A 15 -41.35 47.21 -3.05
CA GLY A 15 -42.44 47.90 -2.38
C GLY A 15 -42.13 48.30 -0.94
N LEU A 16 -41.33 49.33 -0.72
CA LEU A 16 -41.21 50.03 0.57
C LEU A 16 -42.47 50.87 0.81
N SER A 17 -43.07 50.78 1.97
CA SER A 17 -43.79 51.93 2.61
C SER A 17 -43.91 51.72 4.13
N ALA A 18 -43.35 52.66 4.83
CA ALA A 18 -43.51 52.86 6.26
C ALA A 18 -44.87 53.44 6.64
N CYS A 19 -45.44 53.01 7.75
CA CYS A 19 -46.32 53.86 8.58
C CYS A 19 -46.35 53.37 10.02
N SER A 20 -45.90 54.19 10.89
CA SER A 20 -45.98 54.14 12.36
C SER A 20 -47.41 54.21 12.87
N GLN A 21 -47.76 53.34 13.82
CA GLN A 21 -48.73 53.66 14.91
C GLN A 21 -48.50 52.67 16.06
N ALA A 22 -48.30 53.19 17.28
CA ALA A 22 -48.17 52.43 18.51
C ALA A 22 -49.54 51.95 18.98
N PRO A 23 -49.68 50.73 19.45
CA PRO A 23 -50.87 50.32 20.22
C PRO A 23 -50.63 50.35 21.73
N LYS A 24 -51.63 50.76 22.38
CA LYS A 24 -51.82 50.91 23.82
C LYS A 24 -51.54 49.65 24.59
N THR A 25 -50.83 49.80 25.71
CA THR A 25 -50.66 48.78 26.75
C THR A 25 -51.97 48.31 27.38
N VAL A 26 -52.24 47.03 27.27
CA VAL A 26 -53.22 46.31 28.09
C VAL A 26 -52.48 45.44 29.07
N ASN A 27 -52.55 45.75 30.39
CA ASN A 27 -51.99 44.91 31.44
C ASN A 27 -52.77 43.60 31.52
N VAL A 28 -52.13 42.46 31.14
CA VAL A 28 -52.63 41.14 31.49
C VAL A 28 -51.65 40.57 32.51
N PRO A 29 -52.15 40.00 33.66
CA PRO A 29 -51.21 39.46 34.65
C PRO A 29 -50.44 38.31 34.12
N VAL A 30 -49.09 38.39 34.21
CA VAL A 30 -48.14 37.31 33.88
C VAL A 30 -48.33 36.21 34.92
N PRO A 31 -48.60 34.95 34.51
CA PRO A 31 -48.42 33.80 35.40
C PRO A 31 -46.95 33.69 35.73
N SER A 32 -46.60 33.39 36.98
CA SER A 32 -45.29 33.15 37.48
C SER A 32 -44.58 32.16 36.61
N SER A 33 -43.42 32.54 36.03
CA SER A 33 -42.48 31.67 35.34
C SER A 33 -42.11 30.52 36.28
N ALA A 34 -42.65 29.34 36.04
CA ALA A 34 -41.96 28.13 36.43
C ALA A 34 -40.62 28.16 35.66
N GLU A 35 -39.50 28.25 36.34
CA GLU A 35 -38.18 28.04 35.80
C GLU A 35 -38.21 26.70 35.08
N LEU A 36 -38.24 26.76 33.75
CA LEU A 36 -37.82 25.62 32.93
C LEU A 36 -36.36 25.34 33.31
N ALA A 37 -36.16 24.33 34.13
CA ALA A 37 -34.83 23.84 34.43
C ALA A 37 -34.10 23.61 33.12
N THR A 38 -33.04 24.40 32.86
CA THR A 38 -32.09 24.17 31.78
C THR A 38 -31.66 22.72 31.94
N PRO A 39 -31.72 21.88 30.88
CA PRO A 39 -31.20 20.52 31.00
C PRO A 39 -29.79 20.61 31.52
N ALA A 40 -29.44 19.86 32.56
CA ALA A 40 -28.10 19.83 33.11
C ALA A 40 -27.14 19.49 31.96
N SER A 41 -26.21 20.39 31.68
CA SER A 41 -25.23 20.16 30.62
C SER A 41 -24.44 18.86 30.90
N LEU A 42 -24.22 18.03 29.87
CA LEU A 42 -23.45 16.80 29.95
C LEU A 42 -22.06 17.11 30.50
N THR A 43 -21.58 16.33 31.47
CA THR A 43 -20.23 16.45 32.02
C THR A 43 -19.25 15.56 31.27
N GLN A 44 -17.94 15.89 31.32
CA GLN A 44 -16.87 15.05 30.73
C GLN A 44 -16.89 13.61 31.26
N ALA A 45 -17.13 13.42 32.57
CA ALA A 45 -17.23 12.11 33.19
C ALA A 45 -18.41 11.27 32.66
N GLN A 46 -19.56 11.92 32.41
CA GLN A 46 -20.72 11.24 31.82
C GLN A 46 -20.46 10.87 30.34
N LEU A 47 -19.83 11.76 29.58
CA LEU A 47 -19.45 11.49 28.21
C LEU A 47 -18.44 10.34 28.14
N GLN A 48 -17.45 10.34 29.05
CA GLN A 48 -16.47 9.24 29.17
C GLN A 48 -17.17 7.92 29.47
N GLN A 49 -18.05 7.91 30.49
CA GLN A 49 -18.80 6.69 30.84
C GLN A 49 -19.68 6.19 29.70
N PHE A 50 -20.27 7.11 28.91
CA PHE A 50 -21.03 6.72 27.73
C PHE A 50 -20.14 6.08 26.67
N GLY A 51 -19.00 6.69 26.32
CA GLY A 51 -18.03 6.14 25.36
C GLY A 51 -17.48 4.77 25.79
N ASP A 52 -17.16 4.61 27.08
CA ASP A 52 -16.64 3.35 27.64
C ASP A 52 -17.66 2.22 27.60
N THR A 53 -18.95 2.54 27.68
CA THR A 53 -20.02 1.54 27.82
C THR A 53 -20.96 1.41 26.63
N LEU A 54 -20.78 2.22 25.58
CA LEU A 54 -21.53 2.09 24.33
C LEU A 54 -21.03 0.88 23.53
N GLY A 55 -21.86 -0.15 23.44
CA GLY A 55 -21.63 -1.26 22.49
C GLY A 55 -21.97 -0.82 21.07
N VAL A 56 -21.04 -0.99 20.14
CA VAL A 56 -21.25 -0.82 18.70
C VAL A 56 -21.12 -2.17 18.00
N SER A 57 -22.04 -2.46 17.06
CA SER A 57 -21.90 -3.56 16.10
C SER A 57 -22.15 -3.02 14.70
N TYR A 58 -21.24 -3.36 13.78
CA TYR A 58 -21.30 -2.98 12.36
C TYR A 58 -21.48 -4.22 11.50
N ARG A 59 -22.41 -4.20 10.54
CA ARG A 59 -22.59 -5.29 9.59
C ARG A 59 -22.95 -4.82 8.18
N VAL A 60 -22.40 -5.46 7.19
CA VAL A 60 -22.80 -5.32 5.79
C VAL A 60 -23.96 -6.29 5.53
N LEU A 61 -25.11 -5.80 5.09
CA LEU A 61 -26.26 -6.61 4.77
C LEU A 61 -26.17 -7.18 3.35
N THR A 62 -25.78 -6.33 2.40
CA THR A 62 -25.68 -6.72 0.99
C THR A 62 -24.80 -5.74 0.21
N ASN A 63 -24.02 -6.26 -0.73
CA ASN A 63 -23.32 -5.50 -1.77
C ASN A 63 -24.11 -5.50 -3.10
N ARG A 64 -25.35 -5.97 -3.10
CA ARG A 64 -26.23 -5.96 -4.26
C ARG A 64 -27.04 -4.68 -4.30
N PRO A 65 -27.02 -3.93 -5.40
CA PRO A 65 -27.79 -2.69 -5.52
C PRO A 65 -29.29 -2.97 -5.43
N ASP A 66 -30.03 -2.06 -4.80
CA ASP A 66 -31.48 -2.05 -4.77
C ASP A 66 -32.04 -0.81 -5.50
N ASN A 67 -33.38 -0.69 -5.55
CA ASN A 67 -34.06 0.42 -6.23
C ASN A 67 -33.85 1.80 -5.57
N ASN A 68 -33.26 1.84 -4.36
CA ASN A 68 -33.03 3.05 -3.57
C ASN A 68 -31.57 3.52 -3.68
N CYS A 69 -30.70 2.81 -4.41
CA CYS A 69 -29.36 3.32 -4.73
C CYS A 69 -29.48 4.57 -5.59
N ASP A 70 -28.63 5.56 -5.34
CA ASP A 70 -28.57 6.78 -6.15
C ASP A 70 -28.06 6.43 -7.56
N LYS A 71 -28.92 6.60 -8.56
CA LYS A 71 -28.58 6.28 -9.96
C LYS A 71 -27.57 7.23 -10.58
N ALA A 72 -27.39 8.41 -10.01
CA ALA A 72 -26.42 9.38 -10.47
C ALA A 72 -25.02 9.14 -9.86
N ALA A 73 -24.96 8.44 -8.73
CA ALA A 73 -23.73 8.10 -8.04
C ALA A 73 -23.29 6.68 -8.34
N ALA A 74 -22.00 6.45 -8.54
CA ALA A 74 -21.37 5.13 -8.73
C ALA A 74 -22.11 4.21 -9.72
N GLU A 75 -22.69 4.78 -10.79
CA GLU A 75 -23.49 4.06 -11.81
C GLU A 75 -24.69 3.29 -11.20
N GLY A 76 -25.26 3.80 -10.13
CA GLY A 76 -26.38 3.18 -9.42
C GLY A 76 -25.97 1.98 -8.55
N ARG A 77 -24.69 1.82 -8.25
CA ARG A 77 -24.18 0.76 -7.36
C ARG A 77 -24.13 1.24 -5.93
N CYS A 78 -24.64 0.45 -5.02
CA CYS A 78 -24.52 0.69 -3.59
C CYS A 78 -24.52 -0.60 -2.79
N PHE A 79 -23.97 -0.53 -1.59
CA PHE A 79 -24.14 -1.55 -0.55
C PHE A 79 -25.06 -1.03 0.56
N VAL A 80 -25.62 -1.94 1.36
CA VAL A 80 -26.41 -1.62 2.54
C VAL A 80 -25.69 -2.13 3.78
N ALA A 81 -25.51 -1.24 4.78
CA ALA A 81 -24.94 -1.59 6.07
C ALA A 81 -25.78 -1.08 7.25
N GLU A 82 -25.54 -1.66 8.41
CA GLU A 82 -26.16 -1.26 9.68
C GLU A 82 -25.09 -1.05 10.76
N ILE A 83 -25.36 -0.03 11.59
CA ILE A 83 -24.66 0.20 12.84
C ILE A 83 -25.69 0.06 13.98
N ASP A 84 -25.46 -0.89 14.88
CA ASP A 84 -26.24 -1.03 16.09
C ASP A 84 -25.53 -0.35 17.26
N PHE A 85 -26.27 0.42 18.03
CA PHE A 85 -25.82 1.07 19.25
C PHE A 85 -26.53 0.44 20.46
N ALA A 86 -25.78 -0.15 21.38
CA ALA A 86 -26.26 -0.76 22.63
C ALA A 86 -25.70 0.05 23.81
N PRO A 87 -26.41 1.09 24.29
CA PRO A 87 -25.92 1.98 25.34
C PRO A 87 -25.91 1.30 26.72
N GLY A 88 -24.77 1.39 27.42
CA GLY A 88 -24.63 0.93 28.80
C GLY A 88 -25.16 1.91 29.85
N VAL A 89 -25.33 3.17 29.46
CA VAL A 89 -25.94 4.25 30.27
C VAL A 89 -26.83 5.11 29.39
N ASP A 90 -27.68 5.90 30.01
CA ASP A 90 -28.54 6.84 29.28
C ASP A 90 -27.75 8.03 28.74
N LEU A 91 -28.09 8.47 27.51
CA LEU A 91 -27.66 9.76 26.95
C LEU A 91 -28.90 10.47 26.36
N LYS A 92 -29.27 11.56 26.94
CA LYS A 92 -30.42 12.39 26.52
C LYS A 92 -29.89 13.64 25.79
N GLY A 93 -30.73 14.24 25.00
CA GLY A 93 -30.43 15.49 24.29
C GLY A 93 -29.87 15.24 22.89
N HIS A 94 -29.56 16.35 22.20
CA HIS A 94 -29.20 16.36 20.78
C HIS A 94 -27.86 17.05 20.50
N ASP A 95 -27.18 17.55 21.54
CA ASP A 95 -25.92 18.26 21.44
C ASP A 95 -24.72 17.29 21.53
N TRP A 96 -24.69 16.35 20.61
CA TRP A 96 -23.58 15.40 20.43
C TRP A 96 -23.45 14.94 18.97
N ALA A 97 -22.28 14.45 18.62
CA ALA A 97 -22.01 13.79 17.35
C ALA A 97 -21.07 12.59 17.55
N ILE A 98 -21.32 11.50 16.85
CA ILE A 98 -20.39 10.38 16.75
C ILE A 98 -19.67 10.51 15.40
N TYR A 99 -18.35 10.58 15.44
CA TYR A 99 -17.49 10.60 14.26
C TYR A 99 -16.96 9.20 13.98
N PHE A 100 -16.86 8.85 12.70
CA PHE A 100 -16.32 7.56 12.23
C PHE A 100 -15.75 7.69 10.83
N SER A 101 -14.83 6.79 10.50
CA SER A 101 -14.25 6.68 9.16
C SER A 101 -15.04 5.68 8.31
N GLN A 102 -15.41 6.10 7.10
CA GLN A 102 -16.15 5.29 6.13
C GLN A 102 -15.50 5.42 4.75
N MET A 103 -14.93 4.33 4.24
CA MET A 103 -14.13 4.32 3.01
C MET A 103 -14.91 4.66 1.72
N ARG A 104 -16.21 4.53 1.74
CA ARG A 104 -17.08 4.82 0.58
C ARG A 104 -18.15 5.84 0.96
N PRO A 105 -18.51 6.76 0.07
CA PRO A 105 -19.50 7.78 0.37
C PRO A 105 -20.83 7.21 0.81
N VAL A 106 -21.41 7.83 1.83
CA VAL A 106 -22.75 7.52 2.28
C VAL A 106 -23.76 8.21 1.37
N GLN A 107 -24.61 7.44 0.68
CA GLN A 107 -25.63 7.96 -0.22
C GLN A 107 -26.92 8.36 0.51
N SER A 108 -27.34 7.55 1.47
CA SER A 108 -28.60 7.78 2.19
C SER A 108 -28.65 7.06 3.53
N VAL A 109 -29.47 7.57 4.41
CA VAL A 109 -29.77 7.00 5.73
C VAL A 109 -31.23 6.57 5.78
N GLU A 110 -31.50 5.38 6.30
CA GLU A 110 -32.87 4.92 6.58
C GLU A 110 -33.26 5.23 8.02
N GLY A 111 -34.52 5.63 8.21
CA GLY A 111 -35.03 5.98 9.54
C GLY A 111 -35.14 7.50 9.75
N LYS A 112 -35.47 7.90 10.98
CA LYS A 112 -35.73 9.31 11.31
C LYS A 112 -34.95 9.82 12.52
N GLU A 113 -34.26 8.96 13.26
CA GLU A 113 -33.58 9.34 14.50
C GLU A 113 -32.16 9.86 14.29
N PHE A 114 -31.52 9.47 13.20
CA PHE A 114 -30.12 9.82 12.92
C PHE A 114 -29.94 10.41 11.52
N SER A 115 -28.94 11.26 11.37
CA SER A 115 -28.41 11.69 10.08
C SER A 115 -26.92 11.37 10.01
N ILE A 116 -26.40 11.13 8.79
CA ILE A 116 -24.97 10.99 8.52
C ILE A 116 -24.57 12.13 7.59
N THR A 117 -23.50 12.85 7.93
CA THR A 117 -22.96 13.95 7.13
C THR A 117 -21.50 13.66 6.82
N HIS A 118 -21.11 13.82 5.55
CA HIS A 118 -19.69 13.81 5.13
C HIS A 118 -18.97 15.05 5.68
N VAL A 119 -17.80 14.86 6.29
CA VAL A 119 -16.96 15.96 6.79
C VAL A 119 -15.85 16.23 5.76
N LYS A 120 -14.97 15.26 5.54
CA LYS A 120 -13.87 15.35 4.59
C LYS A 120 -13.20 13.98 4.44
N GLY A 121 -12.76 13.61 3.22
CA GLY A 121 -12.10 12.32 3.00
C GLY A 121 -12.98 11.16 3.43
N ASP A 122 -12.48 10.32 4.31
CA ASP A 122 -13.23 9.21 4.87
C ASP A 122 -13.98 9.56 6.20
N LEU A 123 -13.87 10.80 6.70
CA LEU A 123 -14.48 11.21 7.96
C LEU A 123 -15.95 11.56 7.79
N TYR A 124 -16.80 10.91 8.55
CA TYR A 124 -18.25 11.13 8.65
C TYR A 124 -18.65 11.40 10.08
N ARG A 125 -19.78 12.07 10.25
CA ARG A 125 -20.42 12.28 11.56
C ARG A 125 -21.86 11.84 11.55
N ILE A 126 -22.27 11.14 12.61
CA ILE A 126 -23.64 10.78 12.94
C ILE A 126 -24.15 11.79 13.95
N THR A 127 -25.27 12.43 13.67
CA THR A 127 -25.95 13.35 14.58
C THR A 127 -27.38 12.90 14.83
N PRO A 128 -27.94 13.16 16.04
CA PRO A 128 -29.36 12.95 16.30
C PRO A 128 -30.20 13.98 15.52
N THR A 129 -31.37 13.56 15.07
CA THR A 129 -32.37 14.44 14.49
C THR A 129 -33.39 14.87 15.59
N GLU A 130 -34.31 15.75 15.26
CA GLU A 130 -35.43 16.13 16.19
C GLU A 130 -36.27 14.92 16.62
N ALA A 131 -36.29 13.84 15.81
CA ALA A 131 -37.03 12.62 16.13
C ALA A 131 -36.28 11.67 17.08
N PHE A 132 -35.04 11.99 17.45
CA PHE A 132 -34.24 11.14 18.32
C PHE A 132 -34.81 11.11 19.74
N SER A 133 -35.16 9.91 20.21
CA SER A 133 -35.80 9.68 21.51
C SER A 133 -34.83 9.51 22.69
N GLY A 134 -33.53 9.68 22.48
CA GLY A 134 -32.44 9.44 23.45
C GLY A 134 -31.92 8.02 23.39
N PHE A 135 -30.70 7.84 23.81
CA PHE A 135 -30.15 6.52 24.15
C PHE A 135 -30.65 6.16 25.57
N ASN A 136 -31.29 5.02 25.71
CA ASN A 136 -31.72 4.48 27.00
C ASN A 136 -30.91 3.22 27.29
N LYS A 137 -30.41 3.10 28.52
CA LYS A 137 -29.59 1.94 28.94
C LYS A 137 -30.25 0.62 28.56
N GLY A 138 -29.50 -0.22 27.84
CA GLY A 138 -29.96 -1.54 27.42
C GLY A 138 -30.95 -1.57 26.25
N VAL A 139 -31.35 -0.42 25.70
CA VAL A 139 -32.23 -0.35 24.53
C VAL A 139 -31.42 -0.10 23.26
N LYS A 140 -31.35 -1.11 22.44
CA LYS A 140 -30.59 -1.06 21.16
C LYS A 140 -31.25 -0.09 20.18
N LYS A 141 -30.44 0.72 19.47
CA LYS A 141 -30.84 1.54 18.33
C LYS A 141 -30.07 1.12 17.09
N THR A 142 -30.73 1.05 15.96
CA THR A 142 -30.13 0.67 14.68
C THR A 142 -30.13 1.84 13.71
N LEU A 143 -28.99 2.12 13.12
CA LEU A 143 -28.79 3.06 12.03
C LEU A 143 -28.48 2.25 10.77
N ARG A 144 -29.37 2.29 9.76
CA ARG A 144 -29.15 1.68 8.45
C ARG A 144 -28.83 2.74 7.42
N PHE A 145 -27.84 2.47 6.56
CA PHE A 145 -27.45 3.39 5.51
C PHE A 145 -27.05 2.66 4.22
N ARG A 146 -26.99 3.41 3.12
CA ARG A 146 -26.41 2.99 1.85
C ARG A 146 -25.08 3.71 1.62
N GLY A 147 -24.06 2.95 1.26
CA GLY A 147 -22.80 3.51 0.78
C GLY A 147 -22.59 3.20 -0.70
N GLU A 148 -21.76 3.99 -1.38
CA GLU A 148 -21.45 3.80 -2.79
C GLU A 148 -20.67 2.52 -3.06
N LEU A 149 -20.84 1.98 -4.27
CA LEU A 149 -20.14 0.80 -4.77
C LEU A 149 -20.38 -0.44 -3.90
N TRP A 150 -19.38 -0.87 -3.14
CA TRP A 150 -19.37 -2.09 -2.33
C TRP A 150 -18.39 -1.98 -1.15
N GLN A 151 -18.63 -2.81 -0.15
CA GLN A 151 -17.74 -3.05 0.98
C GLN A 151 -17.53 -4.55 1.10
N LEU A 152 -16.33 -5.03 0.73
CA LEU A 152 -16.05 -6.47 0.56
C LEU A 152 -15.15 -7.04 1.66
N SER A 153 -14.49 -6.20 2.45
CA SER A 153 -13.62 -6.62 3.53
C SER A 153 -14.17 -6.19 4.89
N GLU A 154 -14.00 -7.03 5.89
CA GLU A 154 -14.25 -6.67 7.29
C GLU A 154 -13.30 -5.54 7.74
N THR A 155 -12.12 -5.41 7.09
CA THR A 155 -11.14 -4.35 7.37
C THR A 155 -11.50 -2.98 6.80
N ASP A 156 -12.52 -2.85 5.97
CA ASP A 156 -13.04 -1.56 5.50
C ASP A 156 -13.79 -0.78 6.60
N ALA A 157 -14.28 -1.48 7.64
CA ALA A 157 -14.85 -0.84 8.81
C ALA A 157 -13.71 -0.32 9.70
N MET A 158 -13.41 0.97 9.60
CA MET A 158 -12.30 1.60 10.31
C MET A 158 -12.56 1.72 11.81
N PRO A 159 -11.53 1.57 12.67
CA PRO A 159 -11.69 1.62 14.11
C PRO A 159 -11.84 3.03 14.69
N ASN A 160 -11.93 3.09 16.03
CA ASN A 160 -11.86 4.31 16.83
C ASN A 160 -12.96 5.33 16.53
N TYR A 161 -14.23 4.87 16.45
CA TYR A 161 -15.37 5.78 16.50
C TYR A 161 -15.26 6.62 17.78
N TYR A 162 -15.63 7.88 17.73
CA TYR A 162 -15.55 8.74 18.89
C TYR A 162 -16.75 9.68 18.98
N ILE A 163 -17.11 10.05 20.20
CA ILE A 163 -18.23 10.98 20.48
C ILE A 163 -17.68 12.32 20.93
N VAL A 164 -18.33 13.38 20.45
CA VAL A 164 -18.11 14.78 20.84
C VAL A 164 -19.44 15.35 21.32
N ALA A 165 -19.42 16.17 22.35
CA ALA A 165 -20.62 16.85 22.85
C ALA A 165 -20.25 18.25 23.35
N GLY A 166 -20.85 19.31 22.74
CA GLY A 166 -20.51 20.70 23.04
C GLY A 166 -19.01 20.97 23.03
N ASP A 167 -18.52 21.62 24.09
CA ASP A 167 -17.07 21.94 24.25
C ASP A 167 -16.27 20.86 25.02
N LEU A 168 -16.86 19.67 25.24
CA LEU A 168 -16.17 18.57 25.94
C LEU A 168 -15.09 17.94 25.07
N SER A 169 -14.05 17.41 25.72
CA SER A 169 -13.02 16.64 25.02
C SER A 169 -13.61 15.40 24.35
N PRO A 170 -13.21 15.10 23.10
CA PRO A 170 -13.67 13.91 22.39
C PRO A 170 -13.37 12.61 23.16
N VAL A 171 -14.25 11.63 23.07
CA VAL A 171 -14.11 10.33 23.76
C VAL A 171 -14.21 9.20 22.75
N VAL A 172 -13.19 8.33 22.67
CA VAL A 172 -13.23 7.12 21.84
C VAL A 172 -14.26 6.13 22.38
N ILE A 173 -15.08 5.57 21.51
CA ILE A 173 -16.03 4.52 21.85
C ILE A 173 -15.27 3.19 21.97
N ALA A 174 -15.07 2.73 23.20
CA ALA A 174 -14.18 1.62 23.53
C ALA A 174 -14.47 0.31 22.78
N SER A 175 -15.73 0.03 22.45
CA SER A 175 -16.13 -1.16 21.70
C SER A 175 -15.64 -1.18 20.24
N THR A 176 -15.26 -0.02 19.68
CA THR A 176 -14.78 0.10 18.31
C THR A 176 -13.26 0.11 18.17
N GLN A 177 -12.53 0.02 19.28
CA GLN A 177 -11.08 -0.09 19.25
C GLN A 177 -10.66 -1.46 18.72
N VAL A 178 -9.56 -1.46 17.96
CA VAL A 178 -8.95 -2.72 17.50
C VAL A 178 -8.29 -3.45 18.65
N LYS A 179 -8.22 -4.77 18.52
CA LYS A 179 -7.41 -5.62 19.38
C LYS A 179 -6.51 -6.46 18.49
N GLN A 180 -5.27 -6.65 18.92
CA GLN A 180 -4.37 -7.57 18.26
C GLN A 180 -4.73 -9.01 18.68
N ASP A 181 -4.91 -9.89 17.70
CA ASP A 181 -5.07 -11.31 17.95
C ASP A 181 -3.69 -11.89 18.33
N PRO A 182 -3.53 -12.48 19.53
CA PRO A 182 -2.24 -12.96 20.00
C PRO A 182 -1.73 -14.17 19.23
N GLU A 183 -2.57 -14.88 18.50
CA GLU A 183 -2.18 -16.07 17.72
C GLU A 183 -1.73 -15.70 16.30
N THR A 184 -2.44 -14.78 15.64
CA THR A 184 -2.15 -14.39 14.25
C THR A 184 -1.33 -13.12 14.12
N GLY A 185 -1.24 -12.29 15.18
CA GLY A 185 -0.63 -10.98 15.15
C GLY A 185 -1.46 -9.89 14.43
N MET A 186 -2.64 -10.24 13.91
CA MET A 186 -3.44 -9.33 13.11
C MET A 186 -4.40 -8.47 13.96
N GLU A 187 -4.69 -7.27 13.48
CA GLU A 187 -5.76 -6.44 14.05
C GLU A 187 -7.13 -7.07 13.84
N VAL A 188 -7.88 -7.28 14.92
CA VAL A 188 -9.25 -7.79 14.90
C VAL A 188 -10.21 -6.71 15.35
N ARG A 189 -11.27 -6.53 14.59
CA ARG A 189 -12.34 -5.56 14.82
C ARG A 189 -13.59 -6.30 15.35
N HIS A 190 -13.63 -6.54 16.67
CA HIS A 190 -14.71 -7.34 17.28
C HIS A 190 -16.11 -6.76 17.12
N TYR A 191 -16.23 -5.47 16.77
CA TYR A 191 -17.51 -4.82 16.51
C TYR A 191 -18.03 -5.05 15.09
N VAL A 192 -17.22 -5.65 14.21
CA VAL A 192 -17.62 -5.99 12.85
C VAL A 192 -18.14 -7.41 12.81
N GLU A 193 -19.37 -7.58 12.36
CA GLU A 193 -19.97 -8.91 12.21
C GLU A 193 -19.42 -9.62 10.96
N ALA A 194 -19.09 -10.90 11.12
CA ALA A 194 -18.58 -11.72 10.03
C ALA A 194 -19.59 -11.85 8.88
N TYR A 195 -19.11 -11.89 7.64
CA TYR A 195 -19.93 -12.15 6.48
C TYR A 195 -20.42 -13.61 6.49
N THR A 196 -21.72 -13.80 6.32
CA THR A 196 -22.39 -15.11 6.37
C THR A 196 -23.04 -15.50 5.05
N ASP A 197 -23.44 -14.55 4.21
CA ASP A 197 -24.00 -14.78 2.88
C ASP A 197 -23.04 -14.21 1.81
N MET A 198 -22.09 -15.07 1.36
CA MET A 198 -21.05 -14.64 0.41
C MET A 198 -21.60 -14.22 -0.95
N VAL A 199 -22.79 -14.67 -1.34
CA VAL A 199 -23.42 -14.24 -2.59
C VAL A 199 -23.92 -12.80 -2.49
N LYS A 200 -24.49 -12.42 -1.35
CA LYS A 200 -24.99 -11.05 -1.14
C LYS A 200 -23.90 -10.10 -0.65
N GLN A 201 -23.03 -10.56 0.26
CA GLN A 201 -22.12 -9.69 0.99
C GLN A 201 -20.74 -9.58 0.32
N TYR A 202 -20.31 -10.54 -0.52
CA TYR A 202 -18.96 -10.56 -1.07
C TYR A 202 -18.88 -10.39 -2.60
N ARG A 203 -19.91 -10.76 -3.38
CA ARG A 203 -19.93 -10.53 -4.82
C ARG A 203 -20.32 -9.09 -5.15
N ARG A 204 -19.62 -8.47 -6.10
CA ARG A 204 -19.90 -7.10 -6.58
C ARG A 204 -21.12 -7.02 -7.51
N THR A 205 -21.23 -8.01 -8.41
CA THR A 205 -22.27 -8.09 -9.46
C THR A 205 -22.72 -9.54 -9.62
N ASP A 206 -23.72 -9.78 -10.46
CA ASP A 206 -24.15 -11.15 -10.81
C ASP A 206 -23.11 -11.89 -11.67
N ALA A 207 -22.28 -11.14 -12.42
CA ALA A 207 -21.18 -11.69 -13.20
C ALA A 207 -19.98 -12.09 -12.33
N ASP A 208 -19.81 -11.49 -11.17
CA ASP A 208 -18.71 -11.78 -10.25
C ASP A 208 -18.78 -13.22 -9.74
N LYS A 209 -17.76 -14.00 -10.06
CA LYS A 209 -17.64 -15.42 -9.69
C LYS A 209 -16.79 -15.67 -8.45
N LEU A 210 -16.13 -14.62 -7.93
CA LEU A 210 -15.21 -14.77 -6.83
C LEU A 210 -15.94 -14.91 -5.49
N VAL A 211 -15.59 -15.95 -4.77
CA VAL A 211 -16.06 -16.24 -3.41
C VAL A 211 -14.90 -16.81 -2.60
N PRO A 212 -14.92 -16.74 -1.27
CA PRO A 212 -13.93 -17.38 -0.43
C PRO A 212 -13.81 -18.86 -0.76
N ALA A 213 -12.57 -19.34 -0.86
CA ALA A 213 -12.32 -20.75 -1.07
C ALA A 213 -12.69 -21.56 0.19
N THR A 214 -13.38 -22.67 0.02
CA THR A 214 -13.59 -23.65 1.08
C THR A 214 -12.30 -24.39 1.41
N ALA A 215 -12.22 -25.04 2.58
CA ALA A 215 -11.07 -25.87 2.92
C ALA A 215 -10.78 -26.94 1.85
N SER A 216 -11.82 -27.57 1.28
CA SER A 216 -11.69 -28.57 0.21
C SER A 216 -11.16 -27.96 -1.11
N GLN A 217 -11.57 -26.75 -1.46
CA GLN A 217 -11.03 -26.05 -2.64
C GLN A 217 -9.56 -25.67 -2.44
N LEU A 218 -9.17 -25.18 -1.25
CA LEU A 218 -7.76 -24.95 -0.91
C LEU A 218 -6.95 -26.24 -0.96
N PHE A 219 -7.51 -27.35 -0.46
CA PHE A 219 -6.88 -28.66 -0.56
C PHE A 219 -6.60 -29.05 -2.01
N SER A 220 -7.58 -28.87 -2.88
CA SER A 220 -7.45 -29.13 -4.33
C SER A 220 -6.41 -28.20 -4.98
N ASN A 221 -6.41 -26.93 -4.63
CA ASN A 221 -5.46 -25.95 -5.19
C ASN A 221 -4.00 -26.28 -4.84
N ASN A 222 -3.78 -26.85 -3.66
CA ASN A 222 -2.44 -27.22 -3.18
C ASN A 222 -2.01 -28.65 -3.60
N GLN A 223 -2.84 -29.45 -4.30
CA GLN A 223 -2.54 -30.86 -4.62
C GLN A 223 -1.25 -31.07 -5.41
N ASN A 224 -0.86 -30.09 -6.23
CA ASN A 224 0.35 -30.17 -7.04
C ASN A 224 1.61 -29.69 -6.29
N VAL A 225 1.48 -29.31 -5.02
CA VAL A 225 2.59 -28.86 -4.18
C VAL A 225 2.84 -29.95 -3.12
N SER A 226 3.48 -31.03 -3.54
CA SER A 226 3.88 -32.12 -2.64
C SER A 226 5.05 -31.71 -1.76
N GLU A 227 5.11 -32.26 -0.54
CA GLU A 227 6.22 -32.02 0.39
C GLU A 227 7.45 -32.84 -0.05
N ASP A 228 8.56 -32.11 -0.33
CA ASP A 228 9.88 -32.68 -0.62
C ASP A 228 10.97 -31.71 -0.18
N ALA A 229 11.46 -31.89 1.04
CA ALA A 229 12.53 -31.04 1.61
C ALA A 229 13.82 -31.04 0.77
N SER A 230 14.08 -32.07 -0.05
CA SER A 230 15.29 -32.13 -0.87
C SER A 230 15.33 -31.04 -1.96
N LEU A 231 14.16 -30.56 -2.39
CA LEU A 231 14.04 -29.47 -3.34
C LEU A 231 14.56 -28.13 -2.80
N ALA A 232 14.53 -27.94 -1.48
CA ALA A 232 15.01 -26.72 -0.83
C ALA A 232 16.54 -26.66 -0.69
N VAL A 233 17.25 -27.77 -0.68
CA VAL A 233 18.66 -27.88 -0.24
C VAL A 233 19.61 -26.98 -1.02
N ASN A 234 19.53 -26.93 -2.35
CA ASN A 234 20.42 -26.16 -3.22
C ASN A 234 19.73 -24.96 -3.87
N THR A 235 18.50 -24.66 -3.48
CA THR A 235 17.72 -23.57 -4.07
C THR A 235 18.14 -22.24 -3.45
N ILE A 236 18.32 -21.25 -4.28
CA ILE A 236 18.62 -19.86 -3.90
C ILE A 236 17.46 -18.97 -4.34
N ILE A 237 17.01 -18.10 -3.47
CA ILE A 237 16.05 -17.06 -3.81
C ILE A 237 16.74 -15.68 -3.70
N PRO A 238 16.73 -14.89 -4.78
CA PRO A 238 16.27 -15.20 -6.14
C PRO A 238 17.21 -16.18 -6.87
N THR A 239 16.62 -16.91 -7.82
CA THR A 239 17.28 -17.96 -8.62
C THR A 239 18.44 -17.39 -9.43
N PRO A 240 19.67 -17.94 -9.32
CA PRO A 240 20.81 -17.52 -10.12
C PRO A 240 20.69 -17.94 -11.58
N GLN A 241 21.44 -17.26 -12.47
CA GLN A 241 21.48 -17.60 -13.90
C GLN A 241 22.08 -18.99 -14.17
N LYS A 242 23.16 -19.36 -13.46
CA LYS A 242 23.82 -20.67 -13.61
C LYS A 242 24.30 -21.21 -12.28
N VAL A 243 23.99 -22.47 -12.02
CA VAL A 243 24.47 -23.23 -10.88
C VAL A 243 25.10 -24.54 -11.36
N ALA A 244 26.34 -24.81 -10.97
CA ALA A 244 27.03 -26.09 -11.22
C ALA A 244 27.36 -26.74 -9.87
N ILE A 245 26.67 -27.81 -9.50
CA ILE A 245 26.92 -28.56 -8.28
C ILE A 245 28.08 -29.52 -8.56
N HIS A 246 29.17 -29.43 -7.76
CA HIS A 246 30.37 -30.25 -7.99
C HIS A 246 30.24 -31.68 -7.45
N SER A 247 29.54 -31.83 -6.31
CA SER A 247 29.19 -33.14 -5.74
C SER A 247 28.18 -32.96 -4.65
N HIS A 248 27.13 -33.79 -4.65
CA HIS A 248 26.14 -33.82 -3.58
C HIS A 248 26.71 -34.38 -2.26
N ASP A 249 27.83 -35.11 -2.29
CA ASP A 249 28.42 -35.75 -1.12
C ASP A 249 29.52 -34.88 -0.46
N LYS A 250 29.84 -33.70 -1.03
CA LYS A 250 30.87 -32.79 -0.49
C LYS A 250 30.22 -31.59 0.17
N ALA A 251 29.68 -31.77 1.36
CA ALA A 251 29.22 -30.68 2.21
C ALA A 251 30.42 -29.86 2.71
N VAL A 252 30.29 -28.52 2.65
CA VAL A 252 31.25 -27.56 3.18
C VAL A 252 30.68 -27.06 4.52
N SER A 253 31.41 -27.35 5.62
CA SER A 253 31.01 -26.92 6.96
C SER A 253 31.37 -25.46 7.17
N LEU A 254 30.44 -24.71 7.75
CA LEU A 254 30.56 -23.30 8.16
C LEU A 254 30.49 -23.16 9.69
N THR A 255 30.60 -24.27 10.45
CA THR A 255 30.46 -24.28 11.93
C THR A 255 31.59 -23.51 12.61
N SER A 256 32.78 -23.42 12.02
CA SER A 256 33.91 -22.61 12.48
C SER A 256 33.77 -21.12 12.11
N GLY A 257 32.70 -20.75 11.40
CA GLY A 257 32.54 -19.42 10.84
C GLY A 257 33.29 -19.21 9.53
N ILE A 258 33.47 -17.96 9.12
CA ILE A 258 34.22 -17.55 7.94
C ILE A 258 35.29 -16.51 8.28
N THR A 259 36.37 -16.47 7.47
CA THR A 259 37.40 -15.41 7.52
C THR A 259 37.36 -14.68 6.18
N LEU A 260 37.08 -13.37 6.19
CA LEU A 260 37.03 -12.58 4.94
C LEU A 260 38.43 -12.12 4.52
N ASP A 261 38.92 -12.59 3.35
CA ASP A 261 40.16 -12.13 2.73
C ASP A 261 39.84 -11.08 1.64
N VAL A 262 40.07 -9.81 1.99
CA VAL A 262 39.82 -8.63 1.13
C VAL A 262 41.11 -8.05 0.53
N ALA A 263 42.28 -8.65 0.77
CA ALA A 263 43.56 -8.05 0.42
C ALA A 263 43.67 -7.68 -1.09
N SER A 264 43.10 -8.48 -1.97
CA SER A 264 43.16 -8.25 -3.42
C SER A 264 42.17 -7.19 -3.95
N VAL A 265 41.19 -6.75 -3.14
CA VAL A 265 40.20 -5.76 -3.54
C VAL A 265 40.39 -4.39 -2.86
N LEU A 266 41.22 -4.30 -1.81
CA LEU A 266 41.56 -3.05 -1.15
C LEU A 266 42.49 -2.17 -2.01
N SER A 267 43.29 -2.77 -2.88
CA SER A 267 44.09 -2.02 -3.85
C SER A 267 43.21 -1.60 -5.03
N PRO A 268 43.27 -0.32 -5.49
CA PRO A 268 42.54 0.11 -6.68
C PRO A 268 42.84 -0.79 -7.89
N SER A 269 41.77 -1.32 -8.51
CA SER A 269 41.90 -2.03 -9.75
C SER A 269 42.18 -1.07 -10.93
N ALA A 270 42.64 -1.60 -12.10
CA ALA A 270 42.89 -0.83 -13.33
C ALA A 270 41.69 -0.03 -13.87
N GLY A 271 40.49 -0.05 -13.19
CA GLY A 271 39.27 0.62 -13.58
C GLY A 271 38.69 1.58 -12.53
N ASN A 272 39.47 2.11 -11.60
CA ASN A 272 39.00 3.00 -10.48
C ASN A 272 37.97 2.37 -9.55
N GLN A 273 37.82 1.05 -9.49
CA GLN A 273 36.95 0.38 -8.55
C GLN A 273 37.53 0.47 -7.15
N SER A 274 36.74 0.90 -6.18
CA SER A 274 37.11 0.95 -4.76
C SER A 274 36.18 0.03 -3.97
N PHE A 275 36.77 -0.73 -3.02
CA PHE A 275 36.02 -1.55 -2.08
C PHE A 275 36.19 -1.02 -0.65
N LYS A 276 35.09 -0.98 0.08
CA LYS A 276 35.05 -0.72 1.50
C LYS A 276 34.37 -1.88 2.19
N THR A 277 34.90 -2.30 3.34
CA THR A 277 34.37 -3.46 4.08
C THR A 277 32.91 -3.26 4.51
N GLU A 278 32.53 -2.02 4.78
CA GLU A 278 31.15 -1.64 5.12
C GLU A 278 30.12 -2.04 4.05
N GLN A 279 30.55 -2.12 2.79
CA GLN A 279 29.66 -2.46 1.66
C GLN A 279 29.20 -3.93 1.68
N VAL A 280 29.84 -4.79 2.46
CA VAL A 280 29.44 -6.20 2.65
C VAL A 280 29.03 -6.50 4.09
N ALA A 281 29.12 -5.52 4.99
CA ALA A 281 28.84 -5.70 6.41
C ALA A 281 27.41 -6.25 6.64
N ALA A 282 26.42 -5.77 5.92
CA ALA A 282 25.03 -6.24 6.02
C ALA A 282 24.86 -7.73 5.63
N ALA A 283 25.56 -8.18 4.61
CA ALA A 283 25.54 -9.59 4.22
C ALA A 283 26.22 -10.48 5.27
N LEU A 284 27.32 -9.97 5.87
CA LEU A 284 28.00 -10.64 7.02
C LEU A 284 27.12 -10.67 8.25
N GLU A 285 26.40 -9.58 8.59
CA GLU A 285 25.43 -9.56 9.67
C GLU A 285 24.31 -10.60 9.45
N ARG A 286 23.81 -10.75 8.22
CA ARG A 286 22.86 -11.80 7.89
C ARG A 286 23.42 -13.19 8.11
N LEU A 287 24.65 -13.45 7.67
CA LEU A 287 25.34 -14.71 7.90
C LEU A 287 25.49 -15.01 9.40
N ALA A 288 25.85 -13.99 10.19
CA ALA A 288 25.98 -14.11 11.64
C ALA A 288 24.64 -14.42 12.34
N ARG A 289 23.53 -13.81 11.91
CA ARG A 289 22.17 -14.13 12.40
C ARG A 289 21.79 -15.59 12.08
N LEU A 290 22.26 -16.11 10.96
CA LEU A 290 22.04 -17.54 10.57
C LEU A 290 22.99 -18.50 11.28
N GLY A 291 23.94 -18.01 12.10
CA GLY A 291 24.89 -18.83 12.89
C GLY A 291 26.31 -18.83 12.35
N VAL A 292 26.57 -18.27 11.18
CA VAL A 292 27.92 -18.21 10.57
C VAL A 292 28.58 -16.88 10.85
N LYS A 293 29.44 -16.83 11.87
CA LYS A 293 30.14 -15.61 12.32
C LYS A 293 31.51 -15.47 11.67
N GLU A 294 32.03 -14.26 11.64
CA GLU A 294 33.44 -14.02 11.32
C GLU A 294 34.32 -14.62 12.43
N SER A 295 35.40 -15.30 12.02
CA SER A 295 36.31 -16.02 12.93
C SER A 295 37.69 -16.14 12.26
N GLU A 296 38.78 -15.98 13.06
CA GLU A 296 40.14 -16.18 12.58
C GLU A 296 40.45 -17.62 12.15
N GLN A 297 39.65 -18.58 12.61
CA GLN A 297 39.74 -20.00 12.26
C GLN A 297 38.64 -20.41 11.29
N GLY A 298 37.89 -19.45 10.75
CA GLY A 298 36.79 -19.67 9.82
C GLY A 298 37.28 -20.12 8.43
N LEU A 299 36.35 -20.65 7.63
CA LEU A 299 36.63 -20.96 6.24
C LEU A 299 36.92 -19.65 5.49
N VAL A 300 38.04 -19.62 4.76
CA VAL A 300 38.47 -18.40 4.03
C VAL A 300 37.52 -18.09 2.89
N VAL A 301 36.96 -16.86 2.89
CA VAL A 301 36.17 -16.26 1.81
C VAL A 301 37.03 -15.19 1.14
N LYS A 302 37.61 -15.52 -0.04
CA LYS A 302 38.49 -14.61 -0.76
C LYS A 302 37.72 -13.79 -1.79
N LEU A 303 37.82 -12.46 -1.70
CA LEU A 303 37.26 -11.53 -2.68
C LEU A 303 38.28 -11.17 -3.77
N SER A 304 37.82 -11.01 -5.03
CA SER A 304 38.68 -10.57 -6.15
C SER A 304 37.84 -9.81 -7.18
N TRP A 305 38.46 -8.82 -7.85
CA TRP A 305 37.82 -8.14 -8.97
C TRP A 305 37.79 -9.03 -10.22
N ARG A 306 36.71 -8.92 -11.00
CA ARG A 306 36.59 -9.49 -12.35
C ARG A 306 35.96 -8.46 -13.30
N GLN A 307 36.22 -8.60 -14.61
CA GLN A 307 35.42 -7.89 -15.62
C GLN A 307 34.05 -8.59 -15.74
N GLY A 308 32.99 -7.81 -15.83
CA GLY A 308 31.60 -8.32 -15.95
C GLY A 308 30.57 -7.21 -15.99
N ALA A 309 29.31 -7.56 -16.17
CA ALA A 309 28.20 -6.65 -16.06
C ALA A 309 28.10 -6.09 -14.63
N GLU A 310 27.47 -4.95 -14.50
CA GLU A 310 27.12 -4.35 -13.19
C GLU A 310 26.39 -5.38 -12.33
N SER A 311 26.73 -5.42 -11.03
CA SER A 311 26.13 -6.32 -10.04
C SER A 311 26.32 -7.82 -10.31
N SER A 312 27.16 -8.21 -11.28
CA SER A 312 27.46 -9.62 -11.58
C SER A 312 28.51 -10.20 -10.64
N TYR A 313 28.40 -11.50 -10.38
CA TYR A 313 29.38 -12.22 -9.55
C TYR A 313 29.58 -13.68 -9.97
N LEU A 314 30.72 -14.21 -9.54
CA LEU A 314 31.04 -15.63 -9.53
C LEU A 314 31.29 -16.05 -8.07
N LEU A 315 30.56 -17.04 -7.58
CA LEU A 315 30.73 -17.63 -6.26
C LEU A 315 31.12 -19.09 -6.40
N ASP A 316 32.35 -19.43 -5.98
CA ASP A 316 32.91 -20.78 -6.06
C ASP A 316 33.13 -21.32 -4.64
N ILE A 317 32.32 -22.31 -4.26
CA ILE A 317 32.27 -22.91 -2.91
C ILE A 317 32.98 -24.25 -2.96
N LYS A 318 34.08 -24.40 -2.19
CA LYS A 318 34.85 -25.63 -2.07
C LYS A 318 35.20 -25.96 -0.63
N PRO A 319 35.50 -27.21 -0.27
CA PRO A 319 35.86 -27.58 1.10
C PRO A 319 37.11 -26.84 1.63
N ASP A 320 38.00 -26.37 0.77
CA ASP A 320 39.22 -25.68 1.13
C ASP A 320 39.11 -24.14 1.12
N GLY A 321 37.93 -23.60 0.78
CA GLY A 321 37.67 -22.17 0.80
C GLY A 321 36.60 -21.75 -0.19
N ILE A 322 36.14 -20.50 -0.04
CA ILE A 322 35.13 -19.86 -0.87
C ILE A 322 35.84 -18.73 -1.65
N LYS A 323 35.56 -18.62 -2.93
CA LYS A 323 36.06 -17.52 -3.78
C LYS A 323 34.89 -16.75 -4.36
N ILE A 324 34.94 -15.43 -4.24
CA ILE A 324 33.96 -14.51 -4.84
C ILE A 324 34.72 -13.58 -5.78
N ALA A 325 34.30 -13.54 -7.04
CA ALA A 325 34.81 -12.60 -8.03
C ALA A 325 33.63 -11.75 -8.54
N ALA A 326 33.73 -10.42 -8.46
CA ALA A 326 32.65 -9.53 -8.83
C ALA A 326 33.10 -8.33 -9.64
N GLY A 327 32.18 -7.73 -10.42
CA GLY A 327 32.42 -6.54 -11.22
C GLY A 327 32.40 -5.24 -10.40
N ASP A 328 31.69 -5.26 -9.27
CA ASP A 328 31.52 -4.12 -8.36
C ASP A 328 31.27 -4.58 -6.92
N ALA A 329 31.13 -3.62 -5.99
CA ALA A 329 30.88 -3.92 -4.58
C ALA A 329 29.51 -4.58 -4.34
N ALA A 330 28.50 -4.25 -5.14
CA ALA A 330 27.18 -4.86 -5.05
C ALA A 330 27.24 -6.36 -5.37
N GLY A 331 28.04 -6.75 -6.37
CA GLY A 331 28.25 -8.16 -6.71
C GLY A 331 28.84 -8.98 -5.56
N PHE A 332 29.75 -8.42 -4.75
CA PHE A 332 30.24 -9.11 -3.54
C PHE A 332 29.13 -9.31 -2.50
N SER A 333 28.34 -8.28 -2.26
CA SER A 333 27.20 -8.35 -1.32
C SER A 333 26.17 -9.39 -1.79
N TYR A 334 25.83 -9.41 -3.07
CA TYR A 334 24.88 -10.38 -3.65
C TYR A 334 25.40 -11.82 -3.64
N ALA A 335 26.70 -12.01 -3.83
CA ALA A 335 27.30 -13.34 -3.69
C ALA A 335 27.21 -13.87 -2.26
N LEU A 336 27.49 -13.02 -1.25
CA LEU A 336 27.32 -13.36 0.16
C LEU A 336 25.84 -13.60 0.54
N SER A 337 24.93 -12.85 -0.07
CA SER A 337 23.48 -13.09 0.10
C SER A 337 23.05 -14.44 -0.49
N SER A 338 23.63 -14.86 -1.61
CA SER A 338 23.43 -16.20 -2.18
C SER A 338 24.03 -17.30 -1.30
N LEU A 339 25.22 -17.08 -0.73
CA LEU A 339 25.77 -18.00 0.27
C LEU A 339 24.83 -18.14 1.47
N ALA A 340 24.31 -17.03 2.00
CA ALA A 340 23.35 -17.04 3.11
C ALA A 340 22.03 -17.76 2.75
N SER A 341 21.55 -17.63 1.49
CA SER A 341 20.37 -18.37 1.02
C SER A 341 20.60 -19.89 1.00
N LEU A 342 21.81 -20.35 0.71
CA LEU A 342 22.16 -21.79 0.67
C LEU A 342 22.28 -22.45 2.05
N ILE A 343 22.56 -21.68 3.12
CA ILE A 343 22.88 -22.25 4.43
C ILE A 343 21.71 -23.07 4.97
N ASP A 344 22.02 -24.32 5.31
CA ASP A 344 21.23 -25.10 6.26
C ASP A 344 21.48 -24.53 7.66
N VAL A 345 20.45 -23.90 8.23
CA VAL A 345 20.58 -23.20 9.54
C VAL A 345 20.70 -24.14 10.75
N GLN A 346 20.43 -25.43 10.60
CA GLN A 346 20.57 -26.44 11.65
C GLN A 346 21.98 -27.04 11.65
N GLU A 347 22.51 -27.36 10.47
CA GLU A 347 23.80 -28.03 10.32
C GLU A 347 24.95 -27.08 9.95
N LEU A 348 24.67 -25.81 9.66
CA LEU A 348 25.63 -24.78 9.24
C LEU A 348 26.55 -25.28 8.12
N ARG A 349 25.96 -25.81 7.07
CA ARG A 349 26.67 -26.37 5.91
C ARG A 349 26.01 -25.90 4.60
N VAL A 350 26.81 -25.98 3.54
CA VAL A 350 26.41 -25.77 2.13
C VAL A 350 27.04 -26.82 1.25
N ASN A 351 26.50 -27.11 0.08
CA ASN A 351 27.13 -28.01 -0.89
C ASN A 351 28.20 -27.30 -1.72
N ALA A 352 29.24 -28.03 -2.13
CA ALA A 352 30.26 -27.51 -3.03
C ALA A 352 29.66 -27.25 -4.41
N MET A 353 29.77 -26.01 -4.89
CA MET A 353 29.18 -25.57 -6.16
C MET A 353 29.81 -24.29 -6.68
N THR A 354 29.60 -24.04 -7.97
CA THR A 354 29.93 -22.75 -8.61
C THR A 354 28.64 -22.08 -9.09
N ILE A 355 28.49 -20.81 -8.78
CA ILE A 355 27.36 -19.97 -9.16
C ILE A 355 27.89 -18.80 -9.99
N GLU A 356 27.32 -18.61 -11.18
CA GLU A 356 27.54 -17.43 -12.01
C GLU A 356 26.19 -16.70 -12.15
N ASP A 357 26.16 -15.40 -11.81
CA ASP A 357 24.90 -14.69 -11.65
C ASP A 357 25.01 -13.20 -11.96
N SER A 358 23.88 -12.62 -12.39
CA SER A 358 23.68 -11.19 -12.59
C SER A 358 22.18 -10.88 -12.64
N PRO A 359 21.75 -9.65 -12.29
CA PRO A 359 20.34 -9.30 -12.29
C PRO A 359 19.75 -9.21 -13.70
N ARG A 360 18.47 -9.56 -13.85
CA ARG A 360 17.64 -9.33 -15.03
C ARG A 360 17.41 -7.84 -15.27
N TYR A 361 17.01 -7.12 -14.21
CA TYR A 361 16.68 -5.70 -14.26
C TYR A 361 17.61 -4.85 -13.39
N PRO A 362 17.97 -3.64 -13.86
CA PRO A 362 18.72 -2.68 -13.05
C PRO A 362 17.87 -2.10 -11.89
N PHE A 363 16.56 -1.97 -12.05
CA PHE A 363 15.64 -1.49 -11.03
C PHE A 363 14.87 -2.65 -10.40
N ARG A 364 15.07 -2.88 -9.11
CA ARG A 364 14.40 -3.93 -8.32
C ARG A 364 13.94 -3.31 -7.02
N GLY A 365 12.67 -2.84 -7.01
CA GLY A 365 12.19 -1.92 -5.99
C GLY A 365 11.13 -2.48 -5.06
N MET A 366 11.05 -1.85 -3.89
CA MET A 366 9.90 -1.92 -2.99
C MET A 366 9.50 -0.50 -2.58
N HIS A 367 8.23 -0.19 -2.72
CA HIS A 367 7.61 1.04 -2.24
C HIS A 367 6.93 0.78 -0.90
N ILE A 368 7.03 1.74 -0.01
CA ILE A 368 6.28 1.75 1.24
C ILE A 368 5.69 3.13 1.49
N ASP A 369 4.39 3.17 1.74
CA ASP A 369 3.66 4.34 2.15
C ASP A 369 3.71 4.47 3.69
N VAL A 370 4.31 5.55 4.16
CA VAL A 370 4.32 5.93 5.58
C VAL A 370 3.50 7.20 5.84
N ALA A 371 2.89 7.75 4.78
CA ALA A 371 2.10 8.97 4.85
C ALA A 371 0.70 8.73 5.38
N ARG A 372 -0.02 7.72 4.87
CA ARG A 372 -1.38 7.39 5.31
C ARG A 372 -1.40 6.92 6.76
N ASN A 373 -0.55 5.98 7.10
CA ASN A 373 -0.29 5.57 8.48
C ASN A 373 1.23 5.51 8.71
N PHE A 374 1.69 6.11 9.81
CA PHE A 374 3.12 6.20 10.11
C PHE A 374 3.67 4.83 10.53
N HIS A 375 4.85 4.50 10.03
CA HIS A 375 5.63 3.32 10.40
C HIS A 375 7.00 3.71 10.94
N SER A 376 7.46 2.99 11.98
CA SER A 376 8.68 3.35 12.69
C SER A 376 9.94 3.16 11.83
N LYS A 377 11.02 3.91 12.18
CA LYS A 377 12.35 3.72 11.58
C LYS A 377 12.85 2.27 11.71
N ALA A 378 12.51 1.60 12.82
CA ALA A 378 12.90 0.20 13.06
C ALA A 378 12.26 -0.74 12.02
N MET A 379 10.99 -0.53 11.68
CA MET A 379 10.31 -1.28 10.63
C MET A 379 10.95 -1.03 9.25
N ILE A 380 11.31 0.22 8.92
CA ILE A 380 12.02 0.54 7.67
C ILE A 380 13.37 -0.17 7.61
N PHE A 381 14.12 -0.23 8.72
CA PHE A 381 15.37 -0.98 8.80
C PHE A 381 15.17 -2.49 8.59
N ALA A 382 14.13 -3.08 9.20
CA ALA A 382 13.79 -4.49 8.98
C ALA A 382 13.45 -4.77 7.51
N LEU A 383 12.69 -3.89 6.86
CA LEU A 383 12.38 -3.99 5.43
C LEU A 383 13.65 -3.90 4.57
N ILE A 384 14.52 -2.92 4.83
CA ILE A 384 15.81 -2.74 4.13
C ILE A 384 16.69 -4.00 4.28
N ASP A 385 16.75 -4.61 5.46
CA ASP A 385 17.48 -5.87 5.70
C ASP A 385 16.98 -6.99 4.80
N GLN A 386 15.66 -7.14 4.66
CA GLN A 386 15.09 -8.18 3.82
C GLN A 386 15.22 -7.85 2.32
N MET A 387 15.10 -6.59 1.94
CA MET A 387 15.39 -6.15 0.57
C MET A 387 16.83 -6.53 0.15
N ALA A 388 17.80 -6.24 1.00
CA ALA A 388 19.21 -6.62 0.78
C ALA A 388 19.40 -8.15 0.74
N ALA A 389 18.72 -8.86 1.64
CA ALA A 389 18.77 -10.32 1.73
C ALA A 389 18.35 -10.99 0.42
N TYR A 390 17.37 -10.42 -0.28
CA TYR A 390 16.83 -10.93 -1.54
C TYR A 390 17.21 -10.07 -2.76
N LYS A 391 18.29 -9.29 -2.67
CA LYS A 391 18.93 -8.55 -3.78
C LYS A 391 18.05 -7.46 -4.44
N LEU A 392 17.07 -6.91 -3.73
CA LEU A 392 16.40 -5.67 -4.12
C LEU A 392 17.31 -4.47 -3.86
N ASN A 393 17.21 -3.40 -4.69
CA ASN A 393 18.17 -2.29 -4.65
C ASN A 393 17.55 -0.89 -4.69
N LYS A 394 16.24 -0.76 -4.66
CA LYS A 394 15.54 0.53 -4.66
C LYS A 394 14.45 0.53 -3.58
N LEU A 395 14.56 1.43 -2.62
CA LEU A 395 13.51 1.72 -1.65
C LEU A 395 12.81 3.02 -2.06
N HIS A 396 11.57 2.92 -2.50
CA HIS A 396 10.71 4.07 -2.74
C HIS A 396 9.96 4.38 -1.43
N LEU A 397 10.35 5.45 -0.76
CA LEU A 397 9.80 5.86 0.53
C LEU A 397 8.81 7.02 0.35
N HIS A 398 7.52 6.72 0.45
CA HIS A 398 6.44 7.66 0.26
C HIS A 398 6.08 8.34 1.59
N MET A 399 6.46 9.64 1.73
CA MET A 399 6.48 10.33 3.00
C MET A 399 5.47 11.49 3.12
N ALA A 400 4.75 11.82 2.05
CA ALA A 400 3.72 12.84 2.13
C ALA A 400 2.57 12.54 1.17
N ASP A 401 1.35 12.69 1.70
CA ASP A 401 0.09 12.49 1.02
C ASP A 401 -1.02 13.33 1.73
N ASP A 402 -2.29 13.04 1.44
CA ASP A 402 -3.44 13.77 2.01
C ASP A 402 -3.53 13.65 3.55
N GLU A 403 -3.22 12.48 4.11
CA GLU A 403 -3.39 12.14 5.52
C GLU A 403 -2.15 12.38 6.39
N GLY A 404 -1.03 12.73 5.77
CA GLY A 404 0.18 12.97 6.58
C GLY A 404 1.41 13.42 5.83
N TRP A 405 2.23 14.20 6.52
CA TRP A 405 3.59 14.60 6.14
C TRP A 405 4.59 14.00 7.13
N ARG A 406 5.60 13.25 6.68
CA ARG A 406 6.40 12.40 7.55
C ARG A 406 7.89 12.73 7.61
N LEU A 407 8.32 13.90 7.14
CA LEU A 407 9.73 14.31 7.19
C LEU A 407 9.89 15.72 7.73
N GLU A 408 10.78 15.91 8.71
CA GLU A 408 11.20 17.21 9.20
C GLU A 408 11.98 17.99 8.11
N ILE A 409 11.49 19.20 7.76
CA ILE A 409 12.09 20.11 6.78
C ILE A 409 12.54 21.38 7.48
N ASP A 410 13.80 21.75 7.30
CA ASP A 410 14.37 22.92 7.97
C ASP A 410 13.68 24.22 7.55
N GLY A 411 13.24 25.01 8.54
CA GLY A 411 12.50 26.26 8.33
C GLY A 411 11.00 26.11 8.02
N LEU A 412 10.46 24.87 8.00
CA LEU A 412 9.03 24.57 7.78
C LEU A 412 8.48 23.66 8.88
N PRO A 413 8.54 24.07 10.18
CA PRO A 413 8.13 23.20 11.26
C PRO A 413 6.65 22.81 11.21
N GLU A 414 5.78 23.61 10.59
CA GLU A 414 4.35 23.32 10.48
C GLU A 414 4.07 22.01 9.71
N LEU A 415 4.97 21.58 8.82
CA LEU A 415 4.86 20.30 8.10
C LEU A 415 4.83 19.10 9.06
N THR A 416 5.58 19.15 10.16
CA THR A 416 5.61 18.08 11.17
C THR A 416 4.79 18.43 12.42
N ASP A 417 4.71 19.70 12.82
CA ASP A 417 3.92 20.11 14.00
C ASP A 417 2.41 19.89 13.78
N ILE A 418 1.94 20.02 12.54
CA ILE A 418 0.53 19.90 12.14
C ILE A 418 0.35 18.69 11.21
N GLY A 419 1.10 18.65 10.10
CA GLY A 419 0.94 17.68 9.03
C GLY A 419 1.27 16.23 9.41
N SER A 420 2.00 15.99 10.52
CA SER A 420 2.30 14.64 10.98
C SER A 420 1.28 14.05 11.96
N LYS A 421 0.28 14.82 12.37
CA LYS A 421 -0.66 14.47 13.44
C LYS A 421 -2.10 14.57 12.94
N ARG A 422 -2.93 13.65 13.37
CA ARG A 422 -4.38 13.66 13.16
C ARG A 422 -5.08 13.72 14.50
N CYS A 423 -5.98 14.67 14.69
CA CYS A 423 -6.77 14.81 15.90
C CYS A 423 -8.09 15.56 15.60
N HIS A 424 -8.98 15.66 16.57
CA HIS A 424 -10.24 16.38 16.39
C HIS A 424 -10.02 17.90 16.49
N ASP A 425 -9.56 18.49 15.40
CA ASP A 425 -9.47 19.95 15.19
C ASP A 425 -10.08 20.26 13.80
N LEU A 426 -11.35 20.68 13.78
CA LEU A 426 -12.08 20.92 12.53
C LEU A 426 -11.52 22.09 11.71
N GLU A 427 -10.73 22.98 12.32
CA GLU A 427 -10.07 24.11 11.67
C GLU A 427 -8.62 23.78 11.19
N GLU A 428 -8.11 22.61 11.57
CA GLU A 428 -6.78 22.14 11.21
C GLU A 428 -5.67 23.17 11.47
N THR A 429 -5.69 23.69 12.68
CA THR A 429 -4.69 24.67 13.17
C THR A 429 -3.58 24.01 13.97
N THR A 430 -3.86 22.84 14.57
CA THR A 430 -2.96 22.10 15.47
C THR A 430 -2.64 20.68 14.99
N CYS A 431 -3.50 20.11 14.17
CA CYS A 431 -3.38 18.78 13.57
C CYS A 431 -4.29 18.69 12.33
N LEU A 432 -4.10 17.68 11.51
CA LEU A 432 -5.04 17.33 10.44
C LEU A 432 -6.28 16.64 11.01
N LEU A 433 -7.37 16.63 10.26
CA LEU A 433 -8.60 15.90 10.63
C LEU A 433 -8.31 14.41 10.85
N PRO A 434 -9.04 13.74 11.76
CA PRO A 434 -8.98 12.29 11.89
C PRO A 434 -9.40 11.62 10.59
N GLN A 435 -8.55 10.75 10.07
CA GLN A 435 -8.77 9.94 8.87
C GLN A 435 -8.32 8.51 9.16
N LEU A 436 -8.80 7.55 8.37
CA LEU A 436 -8.37 6.15 8.38
C LEU A 436 -8.43 5.52 9.79
N GLY A 437 -9.45 5.92 10.56
CA GLY A 437 -9.65 5.43 11.92
C GLY A 437 -8.55 5.82 12.92
N SER A 438 -7.83 6.94 12.71
CA SER A 438 -6.78 7.38 13.65
C SER A 438 -7.29 7.72 15.04
N GLY A 439 -8.60 8.01 15.16
CA GLY A 439 -9.20 8.50 16.41
C GLY A 439 -8.96 10.01 16.63
N PRO A 440 -9.50 10.57 17.73
CA PRO A 440 -9.57 12.01 17.94
C PRO A 440 -8.34 12.65 18.58
N VAL A 441 -7.33 11.87 18.97
CA VAL A 441 -6.16 12.35 19.73
C VAL A 441 -4.88 12.26 18.92
N ALA A 442 -3.99 13.24 19.09
CA ALA A 442 -2.72 13.30 18.37
C ALA A 442 -1.76 12.18 18.78
N GLU A 443 -1.85 11.69 20.01
CA GLU A 443 -1.04 10.59 20.56
C GLU A 443 -1.57 9.24 20.08
N SER A 444 -1.35 8.94 18.79
CA SER A 444 -1.73 7.70 18.13
C SER A 444 -0.53 7.06 17.46
N SER A 445 -0.43 5.72 17.45
CA SER A 445 0.65 4.97 16.80
C SER A 445 0.72 5.20 15.29
N VAL A 446 -0.35 5.65 14.66
CA VAL A 446 -0.45 5.95 13.22
C VAL A 446 -0.04 7.39 12.88
N ASN A 447 0.28 8.21 13.89
CA ASN A 447 0.83 9.54 13.76
C ASN A 447 2.34 9.52 14.03
N GLY A 448 3.09 10.44 13.43
CA GLY A 448 4.53 10.52 13.62
C GLY A 448 5.26 11.06 12.38
N PHE A 449 6.57 11.21 12.51
CA PHE A 449 7.45 11.66 11.42
C PHE A 449 8.88 11.20 11.69
N TYR A 450 9.70 11.22 10.66
CA TYR A 450 11.16 11.06 10.77
C TYR A 450 11.81 12.42 10.97
N SER A 451 12.60 12.54 12.04
CA SER A 451 13.52 13.67 12.18
C SER A 451 14.54 13.68 11.03
N LYS A 452 15.21 14.82 10.81
CA LYS A 452 16.32 14.89 9.85
C LYS A 452 17.37 13.80 10.11
N GLN A 453 17.66 13.53 11.38
CA GLN A 453 18.62 12.48 11.74
C GLN A 453 18.07 11.08 11.44
N ASP A 454 16.78 10.80 11.71
CA ASP A 454 16.19 9.51 11.37
C ASP A 454 16.25 9.22 9.88
N TYR A 455 15.98 10.24 9.05
CA TYR A 455 16.08 10.10 7.60
C TYR A 455 17.52 9.89 7.12
N ILE A 456 18.49 10.64 7.66
CA ILE A 456 19.92 10.42 7.38
C ILE A 456 20.31 8.99 7.75
N ASP A 457 19.84 8.47 8.91
CA ASP A 457 20.13 7.11 9.34
C ASP A 457 19.52 6.08 8.37
N ILE A 458 18.28 6.29 7.89
CA ILE A 458 17.63 5.43 6.90
C ILE A 458 18.44 5.37 5.60
N VAL A 459 18.84 6.53 5.07
CA VAL A 459 19.61 6.60 3.83
C VAL A 459 20.98 5.93 3.99
N LYS A 460 21.71 6.17 5.11
CA LYS A 460 22.98 5.50 5.40
C LYS A 460 22.83 3.99 5.52
N TYR A 461 21.77 3.55 6.20
CA TYR A 461 21.50 2.12 6.43
C TYR A 461 21.21 1.40 5.12
N ALA A 462 20.47 2.05 4.24
CA ALA A 462 20.17 1.55 2.89
C ALA A 462 21.42 1.52 2.00
N ASP A 463 22.24 2.59 2.01
CA ASP A 463 23.46 2.68 1.21
C ASP A 463 24.45 1.59 1.56
N ALA A 464 24.68 1.31 2.84
CA ALA A 464 25.51 0.21 3.31
C ALA A 464 25.02 -1.18 2.82
N ARG A 465 23.77 -1.28 2.37
CA ARG A 465 23.12 -2.48 1.84
C ARG A 465 22.93 -2.46 0.32
N GLN A 466 23.59 -1.53 -0.37
CA GLN A 466 23.49 -1.33 -1.83
C GLN A 466 22.06 -0.98 -2.28
N ILE A 467 21.29 -0.27 -1.43
CA ILE A 467 19.92 0.15 -1.72
C ILE A 467 19.89 1.67 -1.84
N GLN A 468 19.42 2.15 -2.98
CA GLN A 468 19.13 3.56 -3.19
C GLN A 468 17.76 3.89 -2.58
N VAL A 469 17.72 4.95 -1.76
CA VAL A 469 16.47 5.54 -1.30
C VAL A 469 15.97 6.54 -2.32
N ILE A 470 14.71 6.38 -2.75
CA ILE A 470 13.99 7.30 -3.64
C ILE A 470 12.88 7.94 -2.79
N PRO A 471 13.05 9.20 -2.34
CA PRO A 471 12.01 9.89 -1.61
C PRO A 471 10.84 10.24 -2.52
N SER A 472 9.63 10.19 -1.96
CA SER A 472 8.40 10.59 -2.63
C SER A 472 7.56 11.46 -1.72
N MET A 473 7.08 12.56 -2.30
CA MET A 473 6.05 13.42 -1.72
C MET A 473 5.13 13.80 -2.87
N ASP A 474 3.87 13.42 -2.76
CA ASP A 474 2.96 13.52 -3.90
C ASP A 474 2.58 14.96 -4.22
N MET A 475 2.49 15.24 -5.53
CA MET A 475 2.15 16.55 -6.09
C MET A 475 1.71 16.43 -7.56
N PRO A 476 0.79 17.27 -8.09
CA PRO A 476 0.08 18.33 -7.37
C PRO A 476 -1.15 17.85 -6.60
N GLY A 477 -1.74 16.70 -6.93
CA GLY A 477 -2.73 15.98 -6.15
C GLY A 477 -2.11 15.36 -4.89
N HIS A 478 -2.92 14.70 -4.04
CA HIS A 478 -2.44 14.01 -2.84
C HIS A 478 -1.55 14.86 -1.91
N SER A 479 -1.79 16.18 -1.87
CA SER A 479 -0.92 17.14 -1.19
C SER A 479 -1.58 17.82 0.02
N ARG A 480 -2.71 17.30 0.52
CA ARG A 480 -3.52 17.97 1.53
C ARG A 480 -2.75 18.27 2.82
N ALA A 481 -1.93 17.33 3.30
CA ALA A 481 -1.15 17.56 4.52
C ALA A 481 -0.20 18.75 4.38
N ALA A 482 0.46 18.92 3.22
CA ALA A 482 1.29 20.07 2.93
C ALA A 482 0.46 21.37 2.85
N ILE A 483 -0.68 21.33 2.14
CA ILE A 483 -1.58 22.48 1.98
C ILE A 483 -2.05 22.99 3.34
N LYS A 484 -2.59 22.10 4.21
CA LYS A 484 -3.11 22.50 5.52
C LYS A 484 -2.02 23.00 6.46
N SER A 485 -0.84 22.42 6.41
CA SER A 485 0.32 22.88 7.15
C SER A 485 0.73 24.31 6.73
N MET A 486 0.77 24.57 5.43
CA MET A 486 1.14 25.90 4.91
C MET A 486 0.02 26.93 5.09
N GLU A 487 -1.25 26.56 5.07
CA GLU A 487 -2.37 27.42 5.45
C GLU A 487 -2.30 27.82 6.93
N ALA A 488 -2.00 26.89 7.83
CA ALA A 488 -1.80 27.19 9.24
C ALA A 488 -0.59 28.12 9.45
N ARG A 489 0.53 27.88 8.74
CA ARG A 489 1.67 28.79 8.70
C ARG A 489 1.28 30.19 8.22
N TYR A 490 0.50 30.28 7.15
CA TYR A 490 0.01 31.53 6.60
C TYR A 490 -0.79 32.33 7.65
N ARG A 491 -1.76 31.68 8.31
CA ARG A 491 -2.57 32.31 9.38
C ARG A 491 -1.70 32.80 10.55
N LYS A 492 -0.76 31.97 11.00
CA LYS A 492 0.19 32.28 12.08
C LYS A 492 1.08 33.50 11.76
N LEU A 493 1.66 33.57 10.56
CA LEU A 493 2.52 34.66 10.16
C LEU A 493 1.76 35.97 9.92
N LEU A 494 0.53 35.90 9.38
CA LEU A 494 -0.36 37.09 9.30
C LEU A 494 -0.68 37.65 10.68
N ALA A 495 -1.01 36.81 11.66
CA ALA A 495 -1.24 37.24 13.03
C ALA A 495 -0.01 37.89 13.69
N GLN A 496 1.20 37.53 13.21
CA GLN A 496 2.47 38.15 13.62
C GLN A 496 2.83 39.46 12.85
N GLY A 497 1.96 39.89 11.95
CA GLY A 497 2.22 41.10 11.11
C GLY A 497 3.25 40.90 10.00
N LYS A 498 3.42 39.66 9.51
CA LYS A 498 4.42 39.27 8.49
C LYS A 498 3.78 38.81 7.17
N PRO A 499 3.04 39.69 6.47
CA PRO A 499 2.24 39.26 5.29
C PRO A 499 3.07 38.76 4.11
N THR A 500 4.28 39.28 3.92
CA THR A 500 5.17 38.81 2.83
C THR A 500 5.68 37.40 3.11
N GLU A 501 6.20 37.15 4.33
CA GLU A 501 6.65 35.82 4.72
C GLU A 501 5.51 34.80 4.68
N ALA A 502 4.29 35.23 5.06
CA ALA A 502 3.10 34.36 5.06
C ALA A 502 2.81 33.77 3.67
N LYS A 503 2.98 34.57 2.61
CA LYS A 503 2.70 34.16 1.22
C LYS A 503 3.79 33.31 0.57
N THR A 504 5.01 33.28 1.13
CA THR A 504 6.19 32.68 0.47
C THR A 504 5.96 31.22 0.08
N TYR A 505 5.27 30.43 0.92
CA TYR A 505 5.02 29.00 0.70
C TYR A 505 3.53 28.67 0.73
N LEU A 506 2.65 29.62 0.40
CA LEU A 506 1.22 29.34 0.31
C LEU A 506 0.93 28.47 -0.92
N LEU A 507 0.14 27.41 -0.73
CA LEU A 507 -0.08 26.37 -1.72
C LEU A 507 -1.50 26.36 -2.31
N SER A 508 -2.38 27.18 -1.76
CA SER A 508 -3.78 27.27 -2.15
C SER A 508 -4.18 28.72 -2.46
N ASP A 509 -5.06 28.88 -3.44
CA ASP A 509 -5.70 30.16 -3.77
C ASP A 509 -7.01 30.29 -3.01
N ALA A 510 -7.04 31.17 -2.01
CA ALA A 510 -8.25 31.38 -1.18
C ALA A 510 -9.47 31.89 -1.98
N ALA A 511 -9.27 32.41 -3.19
CA ALA A 511 -10.33 32.86 -4.08
C ALA A 511 -10.82 31.78 -5.05
N ASP A 512 -10.20 30.57 -5.03
CA ASP A 512 -10.63 29.46 -5.87
C ASP A 512 -11.95 28.87 -5.34
N THR A 513 -12.98 28.93 -6.15
CA THR A 513 -14.31 28.36 -5.86
C THR A 513 -14.57 27.05 -6.61
N THR A 514 -13.53 26.42 -7.14
CA THR A 514 -13.65 25.15 -7.87
C THR A 514 -14.26 24.07 -6.99
N VAL A 515 -15.27 23.39 -7.52
CA VAL A 515 -15.88 22.20 -6.90
C VAL A 515 -15.32 20.98 -7.61
N TYR A 516 -14.57 20.14 -6.87
CA TYR A 516 -14.07 18.85 -7.32
C TYR A 516 -14.07 17.82 -6.18
N SER A 517 -13.84 16.58 -6.50
CA SER A 517 -13.63 15.52 -5.52
C SER A 517 -12.48 14.64 -6.00
N SER A 518 -11.51 14.41 -5.13
CA SER A 518 -10.47 13.40 -5.36
C SER A 518 -11.04 11.97 -5.24
N VAL A 519 -10.25 10.97 -5.58
CA VAL A 519 -10.60 9.55 -5.46
C VAL A 519 -10.84 9.16 -3.99
N GLN A 520 -10.18 9.84 -3.05
CA GLN A 520 -10.37 9.69 -1.60
C GLN A 520 -11.36 10.72 -1.02
N TYR A 521 -12.15 11.38 -1.86
CA TYR A 521 -13.24 12.30 -1.47
C TYR A 521 -12.78 13.59 -0.77
N TYR A 522 -11.55 14.05 -1.06
CA TYR A 522 -11.09 15.39 -0.73
C TYR A 522 -11.44 16.38 -1.85
N ASN A 523 -11.58 17.64 -1.51
CA ASN A 523 -11.81 18.76 -2.42
C ASN A 523 -10.87 19.95 -2.16
N ASP A 524 -9.78 19.70 -1.41
CA ASP A 524 -8.80 20.69 -0.97
C ASP A 524 -7.39 20.08 -0.89
N ASN A 525 -7.10 19.08 -1.73
CA ASN A 525 -5.87 18.30 -1.69
C ASN A 525 -4.92 18.54 -2.86
N THR A 526 -5.19 19.55 -3.71
CA THR A 526 -4.39 19.80 -4.91
C THR A 526 -3.68 21.15 -4.82
N LEU A 527 -2.33 21.16 -4.97
CA LEU A 527 -1.52 22.38 -5.00
C LEU A 527 -1.98 23.31 -6.12
N ASN A 528 -2.02 24.61 -5.87
CA ASN A 528 -2.27 25.56 -6.94
C ASN A 528 -1.01 25.75 -7.80
N VAL A 529 -1.02 25.16 -8.99
CA VAL A 529 0.13 25.10 -9.91
C VAL A 529 0.37 26.40 -10.68
N CYS A 530 -0.48 27.41 -10.49
CA CYS A 530 -0.34 28.72 -11.13
C CYS A 530 0.37 29.76 -10.21
N MET A 531 0.60 29.39 -8.94
CA MET A 531 1.26 30.25 -7.96
C MET A 531 2.76 29.95 -7.89
N GLU A 532 3.60 30.98 -7.97
CA GLU A 532 5.05 30.82 -7.83
C GLU A 532 5.47 30.34 -6.44
N SER A 533 4.67 30.60 -5.40
CA SER A 533 4.88 30.09 -4.04
C SER A 533 4.86 28.57 -3.97
N THR A 534 4.08 27.90 -4.83
CA THR A 534 4.07 26.44 -4.97
C THR A 534 5.45 25.93 -5.41
N TYR A 535 6.05 26.54 -6.43
CA TYR A 535 7.35 26.13 -6.93
C TYR A 535 8.47 26.47 -5.95
N GLN A 536 8.38 27.59 -5.22
CA GLN A 536 9.30 27.94 -4.14
C GLN A 536 9.24 26.92 -2.98
N PHE A 537 8.05 26.44 -2.64
CA PHE A 537 7.87 25.39 -1.64
C PHE A 537 8.51 24.08 -2.09
N VAL A 538 8.20 23.61 -3.31
CA VAL A 538 8.74 22.37 -3.86
C VAL A 538 10.26 22.43 -3.96
N ASP A 539 10.83 23.54 -4.45
CA ASP A 539 12.27 23.77 -4.54
C ASP A 539 12.95 23.70 -3.17
N LYS A 540 12.34 24.38 -2.16
CA LYS A 540 12.82 24.32 -0.75
C LYS A 540 12.83 22.91 -0.20
N VAL A 541 11.78 22.14 -0.40
CA VAL A 541 11.68 20.75 0.10
C VAL A 541 12.72 19.85 -0.57
N ILE A 542 12.86 19.92 -1.90
CA ILE A 542 13.86 19.15 -2.65
C ILE A 542 15.28 19.49 -2.20
N ASP A 543 15.59 20.77 -2.02
CA ASP A 543 16.93 21.20 -1.58
C ASP A 543 17.27 20.70 -0.19
N GLU A 544 16.32 20.70 0.74
CA GLU A 544 16.55 20.16 2.08
C GLU A 544 16.74 18.64 2.05
N ILE A 545 15.93 17.89 1.29
CA ILE A 545 16.12 16.45 1.12
C ILE A 545 17.48 16.14 0.48
N ALA A 546 17.90 16.90 -0.54
CA ALA A 546 19.21 16.74 -1.17
C ALA A 546 20.36 16.94 -0.16
N LYS A 547 20.24 17.92 0.75
CA LYS A 547 21.22 18.12 1.86
C LYS A 547 21.27 16.92 2.81
N LEU A 548 20.10 16.33 3.15
CA LEU A 548 20.05 15.15 4.01
C LEU A 548 20.71 13.94 3.34
N HIS A 549 20.46 13.74 2.05
CA HIS A 549 21.13 12.72 1.25
C HIS A 549 22.64 12.92 1.17
N GLN A 550 23.10 14.16 0.96
CA GLN A 550 24.53 14.48 0.97
C GLN A 550 25.17 14.18 2.34
N ALA A 551 24.48 14.54 3.44
CA ALA A 551 24.94 14.24 4.79
C ALA A 551 24.97 12.72 5.09
N ALA A 552 24.11 11.98 4.44
CA ALA A 552 24.09 10.52 4.53
C ALA A 552 25.19 9.83 3.68
N GLY A 553 25.78 10.52 2.71
CA GLY A 553 26.79 9.98 1.79
C GLY A 553 26.23 9.29 0.54
N GLN A 554 24.91 9.26 0.36
CA GLN A 554 24.22 8.81 -0.84
C GLN A 554 23.55 10.03 -1.51
N PRO A 555 24.16 10.68 -2.51
CA PRO A 555 23.56 11.85 -3.17
C PRO A 555 22.18 11.55 -3.75
N LEU A 556 21.27 12.50 -3.64
CA LEU A 556 19.94 12.40 -4.24
C LEU A 556 20.08 12.45 -5.76
N THR A 557 19.80 11.34 -6.43
CA THR A 557 19.89 11.23 -7.91
C THR A 557 18.53 10.98 -8.55
N ARG A 558 17.50 10.65 -7.76
CA ARG A 558 16.12 10.43 -8.23
C ARG A 558 15.12 10.86 -7.17
N TYR A 559 14.08 11.53 -7.59
CA TYR A 559 12.97 11.99 -6.76
C TYR A 559 11.65 11.63 -7.42
N HIS A 560 10.71 11.02 -6.69
CA HIS A 560 9.40 10.67 -7.21
C HIS A 560 8.40 11.77 -6.85
N ILE A 561 7.79 12.39 -7.86
CA ILE A 561 6.89 13.53 -7.70
C ILE A 561 5.41 13.14 -7.50
N GLY A 562 5.11 11.82 -7.51
CA GLY A 562 3.73 11.34 -7.55
C GLY A 562 3.10 11.55 -8.93
N ALA A 563 2.40 12.65 -9.09
CA ALA A 563 1.75 13.10 -10.33
C ALA A 563 0.47 12.35 -10.71
N ASP A 564 -0.08 11.54 -9.81
CA ASP A 564 -1.31 10.77 -10.04
C ASP A 564 -2.57 11.52 -9.61
N GLU A 565 -3.70 11.04 -10.10
CA GLU A 565 -5.07 11.31 -9.67
C GLU A 565 -5.44 12.80 -9.48
N THR A 566 -4.85 13.71 -10.26
CA THR A 566 -5.19 15.13 -10.21
C THR A 566 -6.59 15.37 -10.77
N ALA A 567 -7.55 15.57 -9.90
CA ALA A 567 -8.97 15.58 -10.22
C ALA A 567 -9.51 17.01 -10.40
N GLY A 568 -9.69 17.50 -11.62
CA GLY A 568 -10.57 18.63 -11.97
C GLY A 568 -10.41 19.94 -11.19
N ALA A 569 -9.27 20.15 -10.54
CA ALA A 569 -8.93 21.33 -9.76
C ALA A 569 -8.75 22.58 -10.63
N TRP A 570 -8.62 23.75 -10.02
CA TRP A 570 -8.27 25.05 -10.60
C TRP A 570 -9.27 25.68 -11.56
N LYS A 571 -10.39 25.06 -11.90
CA LYS A 571 -11.33 25.51 -12.94
C LYS A 571 -11.89 26.93 -12.71
N GLN A 572 -11.97 27.35 -11.44
CA GLN A 572 -12.48 28.66 -11.03
C GLN A 572 -11.43 29.46 -10.22
N SER A 573 -10.18 29.00 -10.16
CA SER A 573 -9.08 29.77 -9.54
C SER A 573 -8.77 31.02 -10.35
N PRO A 574 -8.93 32.22 -9.78
CA PRO A 574 -8.52 33.46 -10.45
C PRO A 574 -7.05 33.49 -10.88
N GLU A 575 -6.15 32.96 -10.06
CA GLU A 575 -4.72 32.82 -10.37
C GLU A 575 -4.51 31.95 -11.61
N CYS A 576 -5.17 30.77 -11.69
CA CYS A 576 -5.02 29.90 -12.85
C CYS A 576 -5.71 30.41 -14.11
N LEU A 577 -6.88 31.05 -14.00
CA LEU A 577 -7.53 31.70 -15.14
C LEU A 577 -6.67 32.82 -15.71
N SER A 578 -6.05 33.64 -14.84
CA SER A 578 -5.11 34.70 -15.24
C SER A 578 -3.84 34.10 -15.87
N PHE A 579 -3.28 33.07 -15.31
CA PHE A 579 -2.10 32.36 -15.85
C PHE A 579 -2.37 31.82 -17.27
N VAL A 580 -3.47 31.08 -17.46
CA VAL A 580 -3.84 30.51 -18.76
C VAL A 580 -3.99 31.61 -19.82
N ALA A 581 -4.61 32.76 -19.46
CA ALA A 581 -4.83 33.86 -20.37
C ALA A 581 -3.55 34.62 -20.79
N ASN A 582 -2.48 34.60 -19.95
CA ASN A 582 -1.34 35.49 -20.10
C ASN A 582 0.02 34.78 -20.19
N ASN A 583 0.07 33.43 -20.20
CA ASN A 583 1.34 32.69 -20.20
C ASN A 583 2.00 32.61 -21.58
N ASP A 584 3.33 32.42 -21.57
CA ASP A 584 4.18 32.15 -22.74
C ASP A 584 4.64 30.66 -22.79
N LYS A 585 4.11 29.82 -21.94
CA LYS A 585 4.51 28.39 -21.74
C LYS A 585 3.75 27.42 -22.62
N GLY A 586 2.84 27.92 -23.46
CA GLY A 586 2.03 27.11 -24.36
C GLY A 586 0.88 26.35 -23.66
N VAL A 587 0.52 26.77 -22.44
CA VAL A 587 -0.68 26.35 -21.73
C VAL A 587 -1.88 27.07 -22.32
N LYS A 588 -2.85 26.35 -22.88
CA LYS A 588 -3.99 26.90 -23.61
C LYS A 588 -5.30 26.79 -22.81
N SER A 589 -5.38 25.87 -21.91
CA SER A 589 -6.57 25.60 -21.11
C SER A 589 -6.21 25.12 -19.70
N ILE A 590 -7.20 25.06 -18.83
CA ILE A 590 -7.04 24.52 -17.46
C ILE A 590 -6.61 23.04 -17.48
N GLU A 591 -7.05 22.30 -18.48
CA GLU A 591 -6.72 20.89 -18.66
C GLU A 591 -5.22 20.65 -18.95
N ASP A 592 -4.51 21.65 -19.45
CA ASP A 592 -3.07 21.58 -19.73
C ASP A 592 -2.21 21.80 -18.46
N LEU A 593 -2.80 22.29 -17.37
CA LEU A 593 -2.05 22.73 -16.18
C LEU A 593 -1.34 21.58 -15.45
N GLY A 594 -1.94 20.41 -15.38
CA GLY A 594 -1.31 19.22 -14.78
C GLY A 594 -0.03 18.82 -15.54
N ALA A 595 -0.11 18.76 -16.87
CA ALA A 595 1.04 18.48 -17.72
C ALA A 595 2.13 19.56 -17.57
N TYR A 596 1.75 20.85 -17.59
CA TYR A 596 2.68 21.95 -17.36
C TYR A 596 3.42 21.85 -16.02
N PHE A 597 2.71 21.49 -14.95
CA PHE A 597 3.32 21.34 -13.63
C PHE A 597 4.39 20.22 -13.64
N ILE A 598 4.04 19.03 -14.15
CA ILE A 598 4.94 17.90 -14.22
C ILE A 598 6.17 18.23 -15.07
N GLU A 599 5.99 18.86 -16.25
CA GLU A 599 7.06 19.29 -17.12
C GLU A 599 8.01 20.29 -16.42
N ARG A 600 7.45 21.29 -15.72
CA ARG A 600 8.22 22.30 -15.00
C ARG A 600 9.04 21.71 -13.86
N ILE A 601 8.42 20.89 -13.00
CA ILE A 601 9.13 20.28 -11.86
C ILE A 601 10.18 19.29 -12.36
N SER A 602 9.89 18.49 -13.39
CA SER A 602 10.86 17.55 -13.96
C SER A 602 12.11 18.29 -14.51
N ASN A 603 11.94 19.45 -15.14
CA ASN A 603 13.06 20.25 -15.60
C ASN A 603 13.83 20.90 -14.44
N GLN A 604 13.15 21.41 -13.40
CA GLN A 604 13.80 21.93 -12.19
C GLN A 604 14.66 20.86 -11.49
N LEU A 605 14.17 19.62 -11.41
CA LEU A 605 14.94 18.49 -10.89
C LEU A 605 16.16 18.18 -11.76
N ALA A 606 15.98 18.17 -13.09
CA ALA A 606 17.07 17.90 -14.04
C ALA A 606 18.18 18.98 -13.96
N GLU A 607 17.83 20.26 -13.76
CA GLU A 607 18.79 21.35 -13.53
C GLU A 607 19.64 21.12 -12.27
N LYS A 608 19.12 20.42 -11.27
CA LYS A 608 19.81 20.01 -10.04
C LYS A 608 20.56 18.68 -10.21
N GLY A 609 20.50 18.03 -11.37
CA GLY A 609 21.07 16.72 -11.63
C GLY A 609 20.29 15.57 -11.02
N ILE A 610 19.01 15.77 -10.72
CA ILE A 610 18.09 14.80 -10.13
C ILE A 610 17.11 14.32 -11.20
N GLU A 611 16.95 13.01 -11.36
CA GLU A 611 15.99 12.42 -12.30
C GLU A 611 14.58 12.45 -11.68
N ALA A 612 13.60 12.95 -12.43
CA ALA A 612 12.20 12.89 -12.03
C ALA A 612 11.63 11.49 -12.23
N ALA A 613 10.84 11.02 -11.26
CA ALA A 613 9.98 9.85 -11.38
C ALA A 613 8.53 10.25 -11.10
N GLY A 614 7.55 9.53 -11.68
CA GLY A 614 6.12 9.78 -11.46
C GLY A 614 5.27 8.58 -11.85
N TRP A 615 3.99 8.61 -11.45
CA TRP A 615 3.02 7.59 -11.79
C TRP A 615 2.53 7.74 -13.23
N SER A 616 2.21 6.61 -13.86
CA SER A 616 1.95 6.50 -15.31
C SER A 616 0.79 7.35 -15.82
N ASP A 617 -0.24 7.58 -15.03
CA ASP A 617 -1.40 8.37 -15.44
C ASP A 617 -1.04 9.86 -15.64
N GLY A 618 -0.39 10.50 -14.65
CA GLY A 618 0.10 11.87 -14.82
C GLY A 618 1.16 12.00 -15.90
N MET A 619 2.11 11.07 -15.94
CA MET A 619 3.16 11.03 -16.96
C MET A 619 2.61 10.84 -18.38
N SER A 620 1.43 10.24 -18.55
CA SER A 620 0.77 10.06 -19.85
C SER A 620 0.23 11.35 -20.47
N HIS A 621 0.06 12.41 -19.68
CA HIS A 621 -0.49 13.68 -20.14
C HIS A 621 0.57 14.71 -20.58
N VAL A 622 1.85 14.50 -20.21
CA VAL A 622 2.93 15.44 -20.53
C VAL A 622 3.28 15.42 -22.03
N ARG A 623 3.86 16.51 -22.48
CA ARG A 623 4.43 16.63 -23.83
C ARG A 623 5.86 16.07 -23.81
N PRO A 624 6.15 14.92 -24.47
CA PRO A 624 7.47 14.28 -24.36
C PRO A 624 8.64 15.19 -24.73
N SER A 625 8.46 16.11 -25.69
CA SER A 625 9.49 17.08 -26.10
C SER A 625 9.78 18.17 -25.06
N TYR A 626 8.96 18.31 -24.02
CA TYR A 626 9.15 19.27 -22.92
C TYR A 626 9.73 18.59 -21.68
N MET A 627 9.87 17.27 -21.70
CA MET A 627 10.43 16.51 -20.59
C MET A 627 11.95 16.39 -20.69
N PRO A 628 12.67 16.26 -19.56
CA PRO A 628 14.08 15.89 -19.58
C PRO A 628 14.33 14.56 -20.32
N ALA A 629 15.55 14.36 -20.80
CA ALA A 629 15.92 13.15 -21.52
C ALA A 629 15.83 11.87 -20.68
N LYS A 630 15.99 12.00 -19.35
CA LYS A 630 15.88 10.87 -18.40
C LYS A 630 14.77 11.15 -17.42
N VAL A 631 13.75 10.34 -17.46
CA VAL A 631 12.64 10.32 -16.51
C VAL A 631 12.20 8.89 -16.28
N GLN A 632 11.70 8.61 -15.08
CA GLN A 632 11.10 7.32 -14.74
C GLN A 632 9.58 7.44 -14.72
N SER A 633 8.90 6.41 -15.22
CA SER A 633 7.45 6.24 -15.05
C SER A 633 7.14 4.90 -14.41
N ASN A 634 6.32 4.93 -13.36
CA ASN A 634 5.82 3.74 -12.68
C ASN A 634 4.44 3.37 -13.23
N ILE A 635 4.35 2.23 -13.92
CA ILE A 635 3.10 1.76 -14.53
C ILE A 635 2.23 1.07 -13.48
N TRP A 636 1.17 1.73 -13.05
CA TRP A 636 0.20 1.18 -12.10
C TRP A 636 -1.16 0.84 -12.74
N ASP A 637 -1.19 0.81 -14.05
CA ASP A 637 -2.35 0.44 -14.83
C ASP A 637 -2.61 -1.08 -14.80
N VAL A 638 -3.90 -1.47 -14.71
CA VAL A 638 -4.32 -2.87 -14.68
C VAL A 638 -4.19 -3.51 -16.05
N ILE A 639 -3.51 -4.65 -16.16
CA ILE A 639 -3.27 -5.36 -17.43
C ILE A 639 -4.60 -5.74 -18.10
N ALA A 640 -5.56 -6.27 -17.33
CA ALA A 640 -6.88 -6.64 -17.84
C ALA A 640 -7.66 -5.44 -18.43
N TYR A 641 -7.30 -4.21 -18.05
CA TYR A 641 -7.89 -2.97 -18.58
C TYR A 641 -6.91 -2.22 -19.49
N LYS A 642 -6.05 -2.96 -20.21
CA LYS A 642 -5.09 -2.46 -21.21
C LYS A 642 -3.91 -1.65 -20.64
N GLY A 643 -3.55 -1.84 -19.39
CA GLY A 643 -2.40 -1.17 -18.78
C GLY A 643 -1.08 -1.36 -19.53
N TYR A 644 -0.94 -2.43 -20.32
CA TYR A 644 0.19 -2.67 -21.20
C TYR A 644 0.33 -1.62 -22.33
N GLU A 645 -0.73 -0.93 -22.73
CA GLU A 645 -0.66 0.14 -23.75
C GLU A 645 0.15 1.34 -23.27
N HIS A 646 -0.06 1.78 -22.01
CA HIS A 646 0.72 2.86 -21.40
C HIS A 646 2.17 2.42 -21.19
N ALA A 647 2.40 1.20 -20.71
CA ALA A 647 3.75 0.65 -20.56
C ALA A 647 4.52 0.67 -21.89
N ASN A 648 3.93 0.15 -22.96
CA ASN A 648 4.53 0.13 -24.29
C ASN A 648 4.78 1.56 -24.84
N GLN A 649 3.79 2.46 -24.71
CA GLN A 649 3.91 3.84 -25.18
C GLN A 649 5.05 4.57 -24.48
N GLN A 650 5.14 4.48 -23.16
CA GLN A 650 6.11 5.23 -22.37
C GLN A 650 7.54 4.70 -22.55
N VAL A 651 7.73 3.39 -22.64
CA VAL A 651 9.04 2.85 -22.95
C VAL A 651 9.47 3.19 -24.39
N ASN A 652 8.53 3.25 -25.34
CA ASN A 652 8.80 3.70 -26.71
C ASN A 652 9.21 5.18 -26.77
N ASN A 653 8.69 6.03 -25.85
CA ASN A 653 9.17 7.41 -25.66
C ASN A 653 10.63 7.49 -25.17
N GLY A 654 11.23 6.36 -24.75
CA GLY A 654 12.59 6.30 -24.24
C GLY A 654 12.71 6.54 -22.73
N TRP A 655 11.62 6.44 -21.98
CA TRP A 655 11.59 6.59 -20.54
C TRP A 655 11.97 5.31 -19.80
N ASP A 656 12.49 5.45 -18.58
CA ASP A 656 12.73 4.35 -17.65
C ASP A 656 11.39 3.86 -17.10
N VAL A 657 10.80 2.83 -17.71
CA VAL A 657 9.52 2.27 -17.26
C VAL A 657 9.75 1.23 -16.18
N VAL A 658 9.15 1.45 -15.01
CA VAL A 658 9.13 0.52 -13.88
C VAL A 658 7.71 -0.04 -13.74
N LEU A 659 7.58 -1.36 -13.82
CA LEU A 659 6.29 -2.04 -13.69
C LEU A 659 5.84 -2.09 -12.23
N SER A 660 4.64 -1.60 -11.99
CA SER A 660 3.97 -1.51 -10.69
C SER A 660 2.51 -1.97 -10.80
N ASN A 661 2.22 -2.93 -11.72
CA ASN A 661 0.86 -3.36 -12.05
C ASN A 661 0.10 -3.85 -10.80
N PRO A 662 -1.05 -3.23 -10.43
CA PRO A 662 -1.62 -3.41 -9.11
C PRO A 662 -2.18 -4.80 -8.85
N GLU A 663 -2.71 -5.48 -9.86
CA GLU A 663 -3.28 -6.82 -9.69
C GLU A 663 -2.26 -7.86 -9.24
N VAL A 664 -0.95 -7.57 -9.31
CA VAL A 664 0.12 -8.51 -8.99
C VAL A 664 1.22 -7.94 -8.09
N LEU A 665 1.45 -6.62 -8.12
CA LEU A 665 2.55 -5.95 -7.41
C LEU A 665 2.09 -5.04 -6.28
N TYR A 666 0.78 -4.86 -6.05
CA TYR A 666 0.27 -4.16 -4.87
C TYR A 666 0.09 -5.14 -3.71
N PHE A 667 0.96 -5.00 -2.72
CA PHE A 667 0.99 -5.89 -1.56
C PHE A 667 0.03 -5.42 -0.44
N ASP A 668 -0.62 -4.30 -0.60
CA ASP A 668 -1.78 -3.88 0.19
C ASP A 668 -3.08 -4.60 -0.21
N PHE A 669 -3.07 -5.45 -1.24
CA PHE A 669 -4.21 -6.29 -1.60
C PHE A 669 -4.20 -7.64 -0.87
N PRO A 670 -5.39 -8.27 -0.67
CA PRO A 670 -5.53 -9.52 0.06
C PRO A 670 -4.74 -10.67 -0.60
N TYR A 671 -4.22 -11.57 0.22
CA TYR A 671 -3.61 -12.81 -0.27
C TYR A 671 -4.64 -13.77 -0.87
N GLU A 672 -5.83 -13.83 -0.29
CA GLU A 672 -6.93 -14.72 -0.69
C GLU A 672 -8.22 -13.92 -0.80
N ALA A 673 -9.11 -14.38 -1.67
CA ALA A 673 -10.45 -13.81 -1.80
C ALA A 673 -11.33 -14.22 -0.63
N ASP A 674 -11.16 -13.54 0.51
CA ASP A 674 -11.91 -13.76 1.74
C ASP A 674 -12.15 -12.40 2.43
N PRO A 675 -13.36 -12.09 2.92
CA PRO A 675 -13.64 -10.82 3.60
C PRO A 675 -12.82 -10.63 4.88
N LYS A 676 -12.24 -11.68 5.46
CA LYS A 676 -11.35 -11.64 6.62
C LYS A 676 -9.89 -11.35 6.27
N GLU A 677 -9.50 -11.47 5.00
CA GLU A 677 -8.17 -11.09 4.57
C GLU A 677 -8.03 -9.57 4.58
N HIS A 678 -6.90 -9.10 5.10
CA HIS A 678 -6.57 -7.70 5.17
C HIS A 678 -6.26 -7.13 3.78
N GLY A 679 -6.68 -5.91 3.53
CA GLY A 679 -6.24 -5.10 2.37
C GLY A 679 -7.36 -4.59 1.48
N TYR A 680 -6.99 -3.65 0.61
CA TYR A 680 -7.85 -3.13 -0.46
C TYR A 680 -8.05 -4.17 -1.57
N TYR A 681 -9.03 -3.91 -2.46
CA TYR A 681 -9.45 -4.89 -3.46
C TYR A 681 -9.90 -4.26 -4.80
N TRP A 682 -9.45 -3.03 -5.07
CA TRP A 682 -9.93 -2.33 -6.27
C TRP A 682 -9.37 -2.93 -7.57
N ALA A 683 -8.16 -3.50 -7.57
CA ALA A 683 -7.56 -4.16 -8.74
C ALA A 683 -7.41 -5.68 -8.58
N SER A 684 -7.40 -6.23 -7.35
CA SER A 684 -7.34 -7.67 -7.10
C SER A 684 -7.93 -8.01 -5.72
N ARG A 685 -8.54 -9.18 -5.59
CA ARG A 685 -8.95 -9.75 -4.31
C ARG A 685 -8.15 -10.99 -3.92
N ALA A 686 -7.14 -11.35 -4.73
CA ALA A 686 -6.26 -12.49 -4.47
C ALA A 686 -4.90 -12.24 -5.13
N THR A 687 -4.00 -11.60 -4.39
CA THR A 687 -2.62 -11.34 -4.80
C THR A 687 -1.68 -12.15 -3.91
N ASN A 688 -1.67 -13.47 -4.08
CA ASN A 688 -0.81 -14.37 -3.31
C ASN A 688 0.61 -14.50 -3.91
N ALA A 689 1.50 -15.17 -3.20
CA ALA A 689 2.88 -15.35 -3.65
C ALA A 689 2.98 -16.13 -4.98
N HIS A 690 2.09 -17.10 -5.23
CA HIS A 690 2.06 -17.82 -6.50
C HIS A 690 1.73 -16.89 -7.68
N LYS A 691 0.78 -15.97 -7.51
CA LYS A 691 0.44 -14.98 -8.55
C LYS A 691 1.62 -14.08 -8.86
N VAL A 692 2.32 -13.57 -7.83
CA VAL A 692 3.55 -12.77 -8.02
C VAL A 692 4.64 -13.60 -8.72
N PHE A 693 4.84 -14.86 -8.31
CA PHE A 693 5.78 -15.77 -8.95
C PHE A 693 5.45 -16.03 -10.42
N SER A 694 4.17 -16.18 -10.77
CA SER A 694 3.71 -16.49 -12.13
C SER A 694 3.77 -15.30 -13.10
N PHE A 695 4.09 -14.10 -12.63
CA PHE A 695 4.13 -12.89 -13.44
C PHE A 695 5.16 -12.96 -14.55
N MET A 696 4.77 -12.64 -15.79
CA MET A 696 5.61 -12.53 -16.98
C MET A 696 5.83 -11.04 -17.33
N PRO A 697 6.80 -10.36 -16.69
CA PRO A 697 6.95 -8.91 -16.80
C PRO A 697 7.40 -8.41 -18.17
N ASP A 698 8.23 -9.18 -18.90
CA ASP A 698 8.64 -8.77 -20.25
C ASP A 698 7.54 -8.92 -21.29
N ASN A 699 6.49 -9.69 -20.99
CA ASN A 699 5.35 -9.90 -21.87
C ASN A 699 4.04 -9.73 -21.09
N LEU A 700 3.68 -8.46 -20.82
CA LEU A 700 2.49 -8.14 -20.02
C LEU A 700 1.21 -8.76 -20.57
N VAL A 701 1.04 -8.77 -21.91
CA VAL A 701 -0.17 -9.31 -22.57
C VAL A 701 -0.30 -10.82 -22.41
N ALA A 702 0.83 -11.56 -22.28
CA ALA A 702 0.80 -13.02 -22.12
C ALA A 702 0.17 -13.47 -20.80
N ASN A 703 0.12 -12.60 -19.78
CA ASN A 703 -0.53 -12.91 -18.51
C ASN A 703 -2.04 -13.18 -18.66
N ALA A 704 -2.69 -12.74 -19.75
CA ALA A 704 -4.08 -13.06 -20.07
C ALA A 704 -4.33 -14.56 -20.29
N GLU A 705 -3.29 -15.35 -20.60
CA GLU A 705 -3.42 -16.80 -20.78
C GLU A 705 -3.52 -17.57 -19.45
N GLN A 706 -3.16 -16.95 -18.32
CA GLN A 706 -3.14 -17.62 -17.02
C GLN A 706 -3.95 -16.91 -15.93
N TRP A 707 -4.27 -15.63 -16.11
CA TRP A 707 -4.99 -14.85 -15.10
C TRP A 707 -6.44 -14.59 -15.50
N THR A 708 -7.19 -14.09 -14.54
CA THR A 708 -8.57 -13.60 -14.68
C THR A 708 -8.64 -12.14 -14.22
N ASP A 709 -9.71 -11.45 -14.60
CA ASP A 709 -10.00 -10.09 -14.16
C ASP A 709 -10.50 -10.03 -12.70
N LEU A 710 -10.91 -8.85 -12.25
CA LEU A 710 -11.43 -8.58 -10.90
C LEU A 710 -12.69 -9.37 -10.52
N GLN A 711 -13.41 -9.91 -11.46
CA GLN A 711 -14.64 -10.69 -11.28
C GLN A 711 -14.39 -12.19 -11.44
N ASN A 712 -13.12 -12.59 -11.55
CA ASN A 712 -12.71 -13.96 -11.86
C ASN A 712 -13.22 -14.44 -13.23
N LEU A 713 -13.21 -13.55 -14.22
CA LEU A 713 -13.58 -13.85 -15.61
C LEU A 713 -12.34 -13.81 -16.50
N PRO A 714 -12.25 -14.67 -17.53
CA PRO A 714 -11.22 -14.57 -18.54
C PRO A 714 -11.24 -13.20 -19.24
N PHE A 715 -10.06 -12.69 -19.57
CA PHE A 715 -9.93 -11.45 -20.35
C PHE A 715 -9.02 -11.64 -21.56
N GLU A 716 -9.05 -10.66 -22.42
CA GLU A 716 -8.23 -10.61 -23.64
C GLU A 716 -7.28 -9.43 -23.55
N ALA A 717 -6.02 -9.65 -23.94
CA ALA A 717 -4.99 -8.61 -24.06
C ALA A 717 -4.43 -8.65 -25.51
N ASP A 718 -4.44 -7.50 -26.18
CA ASP A 718 -4.04 -7.36 -27.57
C ASP A 718 -3.22 -6.09 -27.76
N ASP A 719 -1.93 -6.23 -28.03
CA ASP A 719 -1.01 -5.11 -28.26
C ASP A 719 -0.64 -4.90 -29.73
N ARG A 720 -1.34 -5.53 -30.68
CA ARG A 720 -1.16 -5.27 -32.09
C ARG A 720 -1.42 -3.79 -32.41
N ALA A 721 -0.63 -3.26 -33.35
CA ALA A 721 -0.75 -1.85 -33.76
C ALA A 721 -2.17 -1.51 -34.23
N ARG A 722 -2.76 -0.46 -33.63
CA ARG A 722 -4.08 0.03 -33.96
C ARG A 722 -4.19 1.54 -33.77
N THR A 723 -5.21 2.11 -34.39
CA THR A 723 -5.59 3.51 -34.19
C THR A 723 -7.06 3.52 -33.77
N ASP A 724 -7.37 4.18 -32.67
CA ASP A 724 -8.73 4.29 -32.17
C ASP A 724 -9.57 5.31 -32.98
N GLU A 725 -10.87 5.41 -32.68
CA GLU A 725 -11.79 6.34 -33.34
C GLU A 725 -11.42 7.83 -33.15
N LYS A 726 -10.62 8.15 -32.12
CA LYS A 726 -10.12 9.49 -31.83
C LYS A 726 -8.73 9.76 -32.47
N GLY A 727 -8.18 8.78 -33.20
CA GLY A 727 -6.88 8.88 -33.85
C GLY A 727 -5.68 8.60 -32.93
N LYS A 728 -5.89 8.14 -31.68
CA LYS A 728 -4.81 7.72 -30.79
C LYS A 728 -4.25 6.39 -31.29
N LYS A 729 -2.94 6.35 -31.47
CA LYS A 729 -2.20 5.15 -31.87
C LYS A 729 -1.77 4.38 -30.61
N SER A 730 -1.95 3.07 -30.62
CA SER A 730 -1.39 2.13 -29.67
C SER A 730 -0.74 0.96 -30.41
N GLY A 731 0.20 0.28 -29.77
CA GLY A 731 0.88 -0.82 -30.42
C GLY A 731 1.90 -1.50 -29.50
N PRO A 732 2.70 -2.41 -30.06
CA PRO A 732 3.67 -3.15 -29.29
C PRO A 732 4.86 -2.28 -28.86
N ARG A 733 5.61 -2.81 -27.91
CA ARG A 733 6.92 -2.29 -27.54
C ARG A 733 7.88 -2.43 -28.73
N GLU A 734 8.63 -1.37 -29.01
CA GLU A 734 9.62 -1.38 -30.10
C GLU A 734 10.81 -2.29 -29.77
N GLN A 735 11.40 -2.87 -30.83
CA GLN A 735 12.58 -3.73 -30.67
C GLN A 735 13.76 -2.94 -30.06
N GLY A 736 14.41 -3.53 -29.06
CA GLY A 736 15.51 -2.91 -28.32
C GLY A 736 15.06 -2.00 -27.16
N LYS A 737 13.78 -1.74 -27.00
CA LYS A 737 13.22 -1.05 -25.82
C LYS A 737 12.89 -2.08 -24.74
N ASN A 738 13.35 -1.87 -23.51
CA ASN A 738 13.14 -2.77 -22.37
C ASN A 738 12.61 -2.00 -21.16
N PHE A 739 11.83 -2.66 -20.33
CA PHE A 739 11.44 -2.12 -19.04
C PHE A 739 12.67 -2.01 -18.11
N ALA A 740 12.73 -0.98 -17.29
CA ALA A 740 13.80 -0.74 -16.34
C ALA A 740 13.75 -1.72 -15.16
N GLY A 741 12.56 -2.19 -14.80
CA GLY A 741 12.40 -3.15 -13.73
C GLY A 741 11.01 -3.25 -13.13
N LEU A 742 10.97 -3.80 -11.90
CA LEU A 742 9.76 -4.07 -11.14
C LEU A 742 9.82 -3.34 -9.79
N GLN A 743 8.65 -2.91 -9.31
CA GLN A 743 8.49 -2.38 -7.97
C GLN A 743 7.20 -2.94 -7.33
N GLY A 744 7.34 -3.57 -6.16
CA GLY A 744 6.20 -3.90 -5.31
C GLY A 744 5.71 -2.66 -4.57
N GLN A 745 4.42 -2.57 -4.32
CA GLN A 745 3.80 -1.43 -3.65
C GLN A 745 3.15 -1.89 -2.34
N LEU A 746 3.29 -1.09 -1.28
CA LEU A 746 2.48 -1.21 -0.08
C LEU A 746 1.91 0.17 0.26
N TRP A 747 0.65 0.39 -0.09
CA TRP A 747 -0.12 1.54 0.36
C TRP A 747 -0.67 1.26 1.75
N SER A 748 -0.76 2.28 2.61
CA SER A 748 -0.98 2.04 4.03
C SER A 748 -2.32 2.52 4.58
N GLU A 749 -3.32 2.81 3.75
CA GLU A 749 -4.64 3.30 4.20
C GLU A 749 -5.30 2.37 5.22
N THR A 750 -5.21 1.06 5.00
CA THR A 750 -5.75 0.04 5.92
C THR A 750 -4.68 -0.58 6.82
N ILE A 751 -3.40 -0.29 6.60
CA ILE A 751 -2.25 -0.93 7.27
C ILE A 751 -1.74 -0.01 8.38
N ARG A 752 -2.02 -0.36 9.63
CA ARG A 752 -1.90 0.52 10.80
C ARG A 752 -0.82 0.08 11.80
N SER A 753 -0.25 -1.11 11.64
CA SER A 753 0.78 -1.66 12.52
C SER A 753 1.95 -2.23 11.72
N ASN A 754 3.13 -2.32 12.36
CA ASN A 754 4.31 -2.93 11.74
C ASN A 754 4.08 -4.42 11.44
N ASP A 755 3.38 -5.15 12.31
CA ASP A 755 3.07 -6.57 12.13
C ASP A 755 2.20 -6.76 10.87
N THR A 756 1.24 -5.85 10.64
CA THR A 756 0.43 -5.88 9.41
C THR A 756 1.28 -5.58 8.16
N VAL A 757 2.26 -4.65 8.23
CA VAL A 757 3.22 -4.42 7.14
C VAL A 757 3.95 -5.71 6.78
N GLU A 758 4.49 -6.41 7.76
CA GLU A 758 5.25 -7.66 7.55
C GLU A 758 4.35 -8.77 7.02
N TYR A 759 3.16 -8.95 7.59
CA TYR A 759 2.15 -9.88 7.08
C TYR A 759 1.82 -9.62 5.60
N MET A 760 1.64 -8.37 5.21
CA MET A 760 1.26 -8.01 3.85
C MET A 760 2.42 -8.14 2.86
N ILE A 761 3.65 -7.89 3.27
CA ILE A 761 4.83 -7.96 2.39
C ILE A 761 5.33 -9.41 2.23
N PHE A 762 5.37 -10.20 3.30
CA PHE A 762 6.01 -11.54 3.26
C PHE A 762 5.00 -12.69 3.20
N PRO A 763 5.19 -13.69 2.28
CA PRO A 763 6.42 -13.94 1.48
C PRO A 763 6.42 -13.31 0.07
N ARG A 764 5.49 -12.40 -0.29
CA ARG A 764 5.40 -11.84 -1.66
C ARG A 764 6.66 -11.11 -2.10
N LEU A 765 7.40 -10.47 -1.18
CA LEU A 765 8.68 -9.81 -1.46
C LEU A 765 9.71 -10.77 -2.08
N LEU A 766 9.74 -12.03 -1.62
CA LEU A 766 10.67 -13.04 -2.15
C LEU A 766 10.34 -13.37 -3.61
N MET A 767 9.05 -13.39 -3.96
CA MET A 767 8.59 -13.65 -5.34
C MET A 767 8.78 -12.42 -6.24
N LEU A 768 8.61 -11.23 -5.71
CA LEU A 768 9.00 -9.99 -6.40
C LEU A 768 10.50 -10.01 -6.74
N ALA A 769 11.34 -10.33 -5.75
CA ALA A 769 12.78 -10.44 -5.93
C ALA A 769 13.15 -11.50 -6.99
N GLU A 770 12.47 -12.63 -6.97
CA GLU A 770 12.61 -13.70 -7.97
C GLU A 770 12.34 -13.18 -9.39
N ARG A 771 11.18 -12.52 -9.59
CA ARG A 771 10.82 -11.99 -10.93
C ARG A 771 11.69 -10.83 -11.39
N ALA A 772 12.15 -9.99 -10.45
CA ALA A 772 12.99 -8.85 -10.75
C ALA A 772 14.47 -9.24 -11.04
N TRP A 773 14.92 -10.38 -10.51
CA TRP A 773 16.29 -10.86 -10.66
C TRP A 773 16.43 -11.91 -11.76
N HIS A 774 15.51 -12.89 -11.83
CA HIS A 774 15.61 -14.07 -12.69
C HIS A 774 14.57 -14.05 -13.81
N GLN A 775 15.00 -14.34 -15.03
CA GLN A 775 14.11 -14.63 -16.16
C GLN A 775 13.93 -16.15 -16.27
N ALA A 776 12.69 -16.61 -16.05
CA ALA A 776 12.40 -18.03 -16.07
C ALA A 776 12.24 -18.56 -17.51
N GLU A 777 12.68 -19.80 -17.74
CA GLU A 777 12.58 -20.47 -19.05
C GLU A 777 11.13 -20.70 -19.51
N TRP A 778 10.18 -20.72 -18.57
CA TRP A 778 8.78 -20.89 -18.87
C TRP A 778 8.06 -19.60 -19.29
N GLU A 779 8.67 -18.43 -19.20
CA GLU A 779 8.06 -17.15 -19.63
C GLU A 779 7.87 -17.12 -21.15
N VAL A 780 6.69 -16.69 -21.60
CA VAL A 780 6.37 -16.52 -23.03
C VAL A 780 7.18 -15.35 -23.61
N PRO A 781 8.04 -15.58 -24.62
CA PRO A 781 8.82 -14.49 -25.23
C PRO A 781 7.92 -13.40 -25.85
N TYR A 782 8.33 -12.13 -25.70
CA TYR A 782 7.59 -11.01 -26.25
C TYR A 782 7.63 -10.96 -27.79
N GLN A 783 6.50 -10.69 -28.41
CA GLN A 783 6.36 -10.56 -29.87
C GLN A 783 6.32 -9.09 -30.29
N TYR A 784 7.43 -8.57 -30.80
CA TYR A 784 7.56 -7.15 -31.17
C TYR A 784 6.67 -6.69 -32.33
N GLN A 785 5.96 -7.58 -33.01
CA GLN A 785 4.92 -7.25 -34.01
C GLN A 785 3.56 -7.06 -33.36
N GLY A 786 3.47 -7.34 -32.06
CA GLY A 786 2.22 -7.39 -31.31
C GLY A 786 1.44 -8.68 -31.55
N ALA A 787 0.72 -9.12 -30.54
CA ALA A 787 -0.08 -10.33 -30.61
C ALA A 787 -1.32 -10.24 -29.71
N LEU A 788 -2.28 -11.12 -29.98
CA LEU A 788 -3.46 -11.32 -29.17
C LEU A 788 -3.22 -12.47 -28.19
N TYR A 789 -3.61 -12.28 -26.93
CA TYR A 789 -3.52 -13.27 -25.85
C TYR A 789 -4.85 -13.39 -25.09
N ASN A 790 -5.30 -14.60 -24.89
CA ASN A 790 -6.41 -14.99 -24.00
C ASN A 790 -6.24 -16.47 -23.63
N GLN A 791 -7.09 -17.01 -22.78
CA GLN A 791 -6.97 -18.41 -22.30
C GLN A 791 -7.00 -19.48 -23.39
N SER A 792 -7.33 -19.14 -24.64
CA SER A 792 -7.41 -20.06 -25.78
C SER A 792 -6.32 -19.87 -26.84
N THR A 793 -5.46 -18.86 -26.75
CA THR A 793 -4.46 -18.54 -27.78
C THR A 793 -3.27 -19.50 -27.81
N GLY A 794 -2.91 -20.08 -26.66
CA GLY A 794 -1.95 -21.19 -26.59
C GLY A 794 -0.46 -20.81 -26.79
N HIS A 795 -0.12 -19.53 -26.67
CA HIS A 795 1.29 -19.10 -26.65
C HIS A 795 2.02 -19.59 -25.39
N PHE A 796 1.32 -19.62 -24.25
CA PHE A 796 1.78 -20.28 -23.03
C PHE A 796 1.47 -21.76 -23.15
N THR A 797 2.45 -22.53 -23.68
CA THR A 797 2.27 -23.93 -24.04
C THR A 797 2.12 -24.85 -22.82
N ALA A 798 1.66 -26.09 -23.03
CA ALA A 798 1.59 -27.09 -21.94
C ALA A 798 2.97 -27.34 -21.32
N ALA A 799 4.04 -27.42 -22.11
CA ALA A 799 5.39 -27.60 -21.60
C ALA A 799 5.86 -26.43 -20.72
N MET A 800 5.51 -25.17 -21.10
CA MET A 800 5.80 -23.99 -20.26
C MET A 800 5.01 -24.04 -18.93
N ARG A 801 3.73 -24.45 -18.98
CA ARG A 801 2.89 -24.60 -17.77
C ARG A 801 3.47 -25.67 -16.83
N ASP A 802 3.91 -26.80 -17.38
CA ASP A 802 4.56 -27.87 -16.59
C ASP A 802 5.87 -27.37 -15.97
N ALA A 803 6.69 -26.64 -16.72
CA ALA A 803 7.94 -26.06 -16.23
C ALA A 803 7.69 -24.99 -15.12
N GLN A 804 6.64 -24.15 -15.28
CA GLN A 804 6.22 -23.22 -14.24
C GLN A 804 5.77 -23.95 -12.98
N ALA A 805 4.99 -25.02 -13.11
CA ALA A 805 4.50 -25.82 -11.98
C ALA A 805 5.65 -26.50 -11.23
N GLN A 806 6.66 -27.05 -11.94
CA GLN A 806 7.87 -27.62 -11.31
C GLN A 806 8.71 -26.55 -10.60
N SER A 807 8.88 -25.39 -11.22
CA SER A 807 9.58 -24.26 -10.59
C SER A 807 8.86 -23.77 -9.34
N TRP A 808 7.52 -23.72 -9.37
CA TRP A 808 6.72 -23.38 -8.20
C TRP A 808 6.80 -24.41 -7.09
N LEU A 809 6.76 -25.70 -7.43
CA LEU A 809 6.91 -26.79 -6.45
C LEU A 809 8.24 -26.64 -5.69
N GLN A 810 9.34 -26.37 -6.40
CA GLN A 810 10.64 -26.13 -5.80
C GLN A 810 10.62 -24.89 -4.90
N MET A 811 10.04 -23.79 -5.38
CA MET A 811 9.94 -22.52 -4.66
C MET A 811 9.12 -22.65 -3.38
N ALA A 812 7.95 -23.30 -3.44
CA ALA A 812 7.06 -23.50 -2.31
C ALA A 812 7.71 -24.34 -1.19
N ASN A 813 8.42 -25.42 -1.58
CA ASN A 813 9.19 -26.22 -0.62
C ASN A 813 10.35 -25.41 -0.01
N THR A 814 11.01 -24.57 -0.80
CA THR A 814 12.10 -23.70 -0.31
C THR A 814 11.57 -22.67 0.71
N LEU A 815 10.41 -22.08 0.45
CA LEU A 815 9.76 -21.18 1.40
C LEU A 815 9.49 -21.90 2.74
N GLY A 816 8.80 -23.04 2.70
CA GLY A 816 8.36 -23.72 3.92
C GLY A 816 9.49 -24.37 4.72
N HIS A 817 10.43 -25.05 4.04
CA HIS A 817 11.51 -25.77 4.72
C HIS A 817 12.73 -24.93 5.08
N LYS A 818 12.90 -23.75 4.44
CA LYS A 818 14.14 -22.98 4.59
C LYS A 818 13.94 -21.48 4.85
N GLU A 819 13.21 -20.78 3.98
CA GLU A 819 13.19 -19.32 4.05
C GLU A 819 12.36 -18.78 5.22
N PHE A 820 11.26 -19.43 5.59
CA PHE A 820 10.47 -19.04 6.77
C PHE A 820 11.27 -19.17 8.07
N ILE A 821 12.11 -20.18 8.20
CA ILE A 821 13.01 -20.30 9.35
C ILE A 821 14.00 -19.12 9.40
N LYS A 822 14.46 -18.62 8.24
CA LYS A 822 15.36 -17.48 8.16
C LYS A 822 14.62 -16.16 8.45
N LEU A 823 13.37 -16.02 8.02
CA LEU A 823 12.53 -14.88 8.35
C LEU A 823 12.24 -14.84 9.87
N ASP A 824 11.91 -15.97 10.50
CA ASP A 824 11.74 -16.07 11.96
C ASP A 824 13.02 -15.65 12.71
N LYS A 825 14.20 -16.09 12.25
CA LYS A 825 15.49 -15.64 12.82
C LYS A 825 15.77 -14.16 12.61
N ALA A 826 15.16 -13.54 11.61
CA ALA A 826 15.23 -12.11 11.36
C ALA A 826 14.16 -11.33 12.13
N GLY A 827 13.23 -12.00 12.82
CA GLY A 827 12.13 -11.37 13.55
C GLY A 827 11.02 -10.84 12.64
N ILE A 828 10.78 -11.47 11.48
CA ILE A 828 9.78 -11.05 10.50
C ILE A 828 8.50 -11.88 10.65
N ASP A 829 7.39 -11.20 10.84
CA ASP A 829 6.06 -11.79 11.02
C ASP A 829 5.34 -11.99 9.67
N TYR A 830 5.87 -12.94 8.86
CA TYR A 830 5.27 -13.30 7.57
C TYR A 830 3.87 -13.91 7.71
N ARG A 831 3.06 -13.83 6.65
CA ARG A 831 1.75 -14.48 6.60
C ARG A 831 1.86 -15.99 6.66
N VAL A 832 1.24 -16.60 7.66
CA VAL A 832 1.06 -18.05 7.75
C VAL A 832 -0.16 -18.44 6.90
N PRO A 833 -0.03 -19.35 5.91
CA PRO A 833 -1.09 -19.62 4.95
C PRO A 833 -2.28 -20.35 5.59
N THR A 834 -3.44 -20.19 4.98
CA THR A 834 -4.66 -20.94 5.30
C THR A 834 -4.52 -22.39 4.83
N VAL A 835 -4.98 -23.36 5.64
CA VAL A 835 -4.85 -24.79 5.36
C VAL A 835 -5.95 -25.28 4.44
N GLY A 836 -5.58 -26.03 3.41
CA GLY A 836 -6.51 -26.83 2.64
C GLY A 836 -6.79 -28.18 3.31
N ALA A 837 -8.07 -28.59 3.41
CA ALA A 837 -8.41 -29.84 4.04
C ALA A 837 -9.74 -30.42 3.57
N GLU A 838 -9.86 -31.74 3.66
CA GLU A 838 -11.11 -32.48 3.41
C GLU A 838 -11.22 -33.70 4.33
N ILE A 839 -12.45 -34.14 4.57
CA ILE A 839 -12.72 -35.37 5.28
C ILE A 839 -13.27 -36.39 4.27
N ARG A 840 -12.57 -37.53 4.10
CA ARG A 840 -12.98 -38.68 3.27
C ARG A 840 -13.12 -39.92 4.14
N ASP A 841 -14.26 -40.56 4.12
CA ASP A 841 -14.56 -41.77 4.91
C ASP A 841 -14.19 -41.60 6.40
N GLY A 842 -14.50 -40.44 7.00
CA GLY A 842 -14.21 -40.17 8.40
C GLY A 842 -12.72 -39.92 8.69
N LYS A 843 -11.88 -39.71 7.68
CA LYS A 843 -10.45 -39.46 7.81
C LYS A 843 -10.11 -38.08 7.29
N LEU A 844 -9.27 -37.35 8.05
CA LEU A 844 -8.81 -36.02 7.71
C LEU A 844 -7.58 -36.08 6.81
N PHE A 845 -7.64 -35.32 5.70
CA PHE A 845 -6.52 -35.03 4.80
C PHE A 845 -6.34 -33.54 4.71
N ALA A 846 -5.10 -33.07 4.82
CA ALA A 846 -4.79 -31.65 4.79
C ALA A 846 -3.46 -31.37 4.09
N ASN A 847 -3.35 -30.18 3.49
CA ASN A 847 -2.13 -29.66 2.88
C ASN A 847 -2.04 -28.14 3.09
N VAL A 848 -0.90 -27.60 2.76
CA VAL A 848 -0.62 -26.16 2.88
C VAL A 848 0.16 -25.67 1.68
N ALA A 849 0.01 -24.39 1.32
CA ALA A 849 0.65 -23.81 0.14
C ALA A 849 2.19 -23.84 0.19
N TYR A 850 2.77 -23.92 1.38
CA TYR A 850 4.23 -23.99 1.60
C TYR A 850 4.57 -25.22 2.46
N PRO A 851 4.92 -26.36 1.82
CA PRO A 851 5.26 -27.61 2.53
C PRO A 851 6.41 -27.41 3.53
N GLY A 852 6.39 -28.15 4.63
CA GLY A 852 7.29 -27.98 5.77
C GLY A 852 6.70 -27.22 6.95
N LEU A 853 5.65 -26.41 6.74
CA LEU A 853 4.89 -25.82 7.84
C LEU A 853 4.04 -26.89 8.53
N LYS A 854 4.01 -26.86 9.86
CA LYS A 854 3.20 -27.78 10.66
C LYS A 854 1.72 -27.42 10.59
N ILE A 855 0.87 -28.43 10.65
CA ILE A 855 -0.59 -28.30 10.70
C ILE A 855 -1.07 -28.85 12.04
N GLU A 856 -2.04 -28.19 12.64
CA GLU A 856 -2.76 -28.63 13.80
C GLU A 856 -4.27 -28.55 13.58
N TRP A 857 -4.99 -29.39 14.29
CA TRP A 857 -6.44 -29.49 14.22
C TRP A 857 -7.05 -29.69 15.59
N ARG A 858 -8.35 -29.39 15.71
CA ARG A 858 -9.13 -29.69 16.90
C ARG A 858 -10.56 -30.05 16.56
N GLN A 859 -11.24 -30.74 17.43
CA GLN A 859 -12.66 -31.01 17.35
C GLN A 859 -13.44 -30.01 18.19
N ALA A 860 -14.37 -29.30 17.58
CA ALA A 860 -15.16 -28.26 18.23
C ALA A 860 -14.30 -27.35 19.14
N SER A 861 -14.63 -27.24 20.44
CA SER A 861 -13.90 -26.49 21.45
C SER A 861 -12.76 -27.28 22.12
N GLY A 862 -12.30 -28.39 21.51
CA GLY A 862 -11.23 -29.25 22.04
C GLY A 862 -9.85 -28.59 21.99
N GLN A 863 -8.86 -29.28 22.53
CA GLN A 863 -7.46 -28.85 22.45
C GLN A 863 -6.89 -29.06 21.04
N TRP A 864 -6.01 -28.19 20.60
CA TRP A 864 -5.25 -28.33 19.38
C TRP A 864 -4.31 -29.52 19.43
N GLN A 865 -4.28 -30.33 18.38
CA GLN A 865 -3.47 -31.53 18.21
C GLN A 865 -2.71 -31.47 16.89
N SER A 866 -1.50 -32.02 16.84
CA SER A 866 -0.73 -32.16 15.61
C SER A 866 -1.47 -33.01 14.60
N TYR A 867 -1.53 -32.55 13.35
CA TYR A 867 -2.15 -33.28 12.24
C TYR A 867 -1.31 -34.50 11.81
N GLN A 868 -1.99 -35.57 11.50
CA GLN A 868 -1.46 -36.77 10.82
C GLN A 868 -2.36 -37.15 9.66
N ALA A 869 -1.78 -37.39 8.47
CA ALA A 869 -2.57 -37.70 7.29
C ALA A 869 -3.40 -38.97 7.48
N GLY A 870 -4.69 -38.91 7.14
CA GLY A 870 -5.63 -40.03 7.24
C GLY A 870 -6.06 -40.39 8.67
N GLN A 871 -5.82 -39.57 9.66
CA GLN A 871 -6.32 -39.77 11.02
C GLN A 871 -7.85 -39.70 11.07
N ALA A 872 -8.46 -40.55 11.91
CA ALA A 872 -9.91 -40.59 12.07
C ALA A 872 -10.42 -39.36 12.82
N VAL A 873 -11.46 -38.74 12.29
CA VAL A 873 -12.09 -37.55 12.88
C VAL A 873 -13.61 -37.65 12.73
N THR A 874 -14.32 -36.85 13.54
CA THR A 874 -15.76 -36.62 13.37
C THR A 874 -15.94 -35.15 12.98
N ALA A 875 -16.62 -34.89 11.84
CA ALA A 875 -16.92 -33.53 11.40
C ALA A 875 -17.92 -32.81 12.36
N PRO A 876 -17.87 -31.47 12.50
CA PRO A 876 -16.86 -30.58 11.98
C PRO A 876 -15.55 -30.59 12.79
N VAL A 877 -14.44 -30.34 12.13
CA VAL A 877 -13.15 -30.06 12.77
C VAL A 877 -12.66 -28.68 12.40
N GLU A 878 -11.83 -28.10 13.25
CA GLU A 878 -11.13 -26.85 13.00
C GLU A 878 -9.66 -27.14 12.71
N ILE A 879 -9.07 -26.47 11.71
CA ILE A 879 -7.69 -26.73 11.25
C ILE A 879 -6.97 -25.42 10.96
N ARG A 880 -5.65 -25.38 11.25
CA ARG A 880 -4.77 -24.23 10.94
C ARG A 880 -3.31 -24.64 10.75
N ALA A 881 -2.52 -23.78 10.10
CA ALA A 881 -1.08 -23.92 9.99
C ALA A 881 -0.36 -23.22 11.16
N ILE A 882 0.88 -23.63 11.40
CA ILE A 882 1.79 -23.05 12.39
C ILE A 882 3.01 -22.54 11.67
N ALA A 883 3.47 -21.32 12.00
CA ALA A 883 4.72 -20.76 11.50
C ALA A 883 5.93 -21.65 11.85
N ALA A 884 7.05 -21.46 11.16
CA ALA A 884 8.26 -22.27 11.37
C ALA A 884 8.84 -22.07 12.78
N ASP A 885 8.61 -20.92 13.44
CA ASP A 885 8.95 -20.66 14.85
C ASP A 885 8.14 -21.53 15.85
N GLY A 886 7.03 -22.12 15.42
CA GLY A 886 6.11 -22.87 16.27
C GLY A 886 5.17 -22.00 17.13
N ILE A 887 5.27 -20.69 17.08
CA ILE A 887 4.54 -19.75 17.95
C ILE A 887 3.33 -19.17 17.23
N ARG A 888 3.55 -18.46 16.10
CA ARG A 888 2.49 -17.81 15.34
C ARG A 888 1.62 -18.82 14.58
N LYS A 889 0.36 -18.46 14.41
CA LYS A 889 -0.65 -19.33 13.79
C LYS A 889 -1.25 -18.65 12.55
N GLY A 890 -1.63 -19.47 11.60
CA GLY A 890 -2.51 -19.03 10.52
C GLY A 890 -3.97 -18.99 10.96
N ARG A 891 -4.79 -18.30 10.17
CA ARG A 891 -6.24 -18.29 10.35
C ARG A 891 -6.81 -19.70 10.26
N SER A 892 -7.66 -20.07 11.22
CA SER A 892 -8.31 -21.38 11.23
C SER A 892 -9.49 -21.46 10.26
N LEU A 893 -9.74 -22.66 9.73
CA LEU A 893 -10.92 -22.99 8.92
C LEU A 893 -11.69 -24.16 9.53
N ILE A 894 -13.00 -24.17 9.30
CA ILE A 894 -13.87 -25.30 9.64
C ILE A 894 -13.95 -26.24 8.44
N VAL A 895 -13.75 -27.54 8.71
CA VAL A 895 -13.85 -28.65 7.75
C VAL A 895 -15.04 -29.51 8.13
N ASN A 896 -16.03 -29.60 7.23
CA ASN A 896 -17.29 -30.33 7.44
C ASN A 896 -17.26 -31.74 6.80
#